data_7f3bf7cdbc710e4ca0dc693083c528ab
#
_entry.id   7f3bf7cdbc710e4ca0dc693083c528ab
#
_cell.length_a   1.000
_cell.length_b   1.000
_cell.length_c   1.000
_cell.angle_alpha   90.00
_cell.angle_beta   90.00
_cell.angle_gamma   90.00
#
_symmetry.space_group_name_H-M   'P 1'
#
loop_
_entity.id
_entity.type
_entity.pdbx_description
1 polymer ?
#
loop_
_entity_poly.entity_id
_entity_poly.type
_entity_poly.pdbx_seq_one_letter_code
_entity_poly.pdbx_strand_id
1 'polypeptide(L)'
;MTEKKEMSTKYDPHAVEQGRYQQWLDQGLFKPSGDKKAKPYSIVIPPPNVTGKLHLGHAWDTTLQDILIRQKRMQGYDTLWLPGMDHAGIATQAKVEAKLREKGISRYDLGREKFVKQVWEWKDEYADVIHKQWAKLGLSLDYARERFTLDDGLSKAVKKVFVTLYNKGLIYRGEYIINWDPQAQTALSDIEVIHKDDKGAFYHVKYPFVNEEDTFNGNHYIEIATTRPETMMGDTAVAVNPSDERYKELVGKELVLPLQGRHIPIIADQYVDPEFGTGMVKITPAHDPNDFNVGNRHNLARINTMNKDATMNENAGKYEGMDRFVARKAMVKDLQDQGYLISIDPIVHSVGHSERTGVQVEARLSTQWFVKMKDLANLALENQKSDQKVNFIPERFEHTFTQWMENAHDWVISRQLWWGHQIPAWYNKQTGETYVGETAPKDIENWEQDPDVLDTWFSSALWPFSTMGWPDEDAPDFKRYFPTSTLVTGYDIIFFWVSRMIFQSLEFTGKPPFKDVLLHGLIRDEQGRKMSKSLGNGIDPMDVINKYGADALRWFLSQGSTAGQDIRFSYDKMDAAWNFINKIWNASRYVIMNLGEMTQPVLPDQSKWNLTDKWILSRLNETVKQVTHFFDTYDFGEAGRALYTFIWDDFCDWYIEMSKEILTGDDEEAKANTRNILAYVLDQTLRLLQPIMPFVTEELWQAMPHEGASIVTAAYPVEHAQLADRQAENDMAHLIDLIKAVRNIRAGANAPMSSSVDLLVKTDNADLKTLFETNHEYIERFCHPAKFEIGADLEIPKLAMSAVITDAEVYIPLAELVDLNDEADRLQKEVDKYTGEVNRSIKKLGNERFVANAPAEVVDSERQKQTDYEAKLTATKQRLESLKNAQ
;
A
#
# COMPACT_ATOMS: atom_id res chain seq x y z
N MET A 1 6.28 26.29 -40.32
CA MET A 1 5.68 24.95 -40.49
C MET A 1 6.66 23.96 -39.84
N THR A 2 6.40 23.56 -38.64
CA THR A 2 7.11 22.43 -38.01
C THR A 2 6.67 21.15 -38.72
N GLU A 3 7.60 20.41 -39.32
CA GLU A 3 7.32 19.08 -39.91
C GLU A 3 6.55 18.27 -38.84
N LYS A 4 5.30 17.85 -39.15
CA LYS A 4 4.54 16.96 -38.31
C LYS A 4 5.34 15.67 -38.21
N LYS A 5 5.96 15.42 -37.05
CA LYS A 5 6.69 14.20 -36.76
C LYS A 5 5.71 13.02 -36.85
N GLU A 6 5.94 12.12 -37.80
CA GLU A 6 5.10 10.96 -37.99
C GLU A 6 5.17 10.07 -36.75
N MET A 7 4.02 9.83 -36.12
CA MET A 7 3.93 8.98 -34.94
C MET A 7 4.13 7.52 -35.30
N SER A 8 4.91 6.81 -34.49
CA SER A 8 5.10 5.36 -34.65
C SER A 8 3.78 4.59 -34.52
N THR A 9 3.69 3.46 -35.24
CA THR A 9 2.49 2.59 -35.19
C THR A 9 2.35 1.81 -33.88
N LYS A 10 3.38 1.80 -33.06
CA LYS A 10 3.40 1.11 -31.75
C LYS A 10 3.95 2.05 -30.69
N TYR A 11 3.33 2.04 -29.53
CA TYR A 11 3.82 2.76 -28.37
C TYR A 11 5.19 2.22 -27.93
N ASP A 12 6.16 3.12 -27.78
CA ASP A 12 7.48 2.85 -27.22
C ASP A 12 7.71 3.75 -26.01
N PRO A 13 7.64 3.21 -24.78
CA PRO A 13 7.81 4.01 -23.57
C PRO A 13 9.19 4.65 -23.49
N HIS A 14 10.25 3.99 -23.98
CA HIS A 14 11.60 4.52 -23.91
C HIS A 14 11.75 5.81 -24.75
N ALA A 15 11.17 5.79 -25.95
CA ALA A 15 11.19 6.98 -26.82
C ALA A 15 10.37 8.15 -26.23
N VAL A 16 9.26 7.84 -25.56
CA VAL A 16 8.35 8.84 -24.97
C VAL A 16 8.93 9.45 -23.68
N GLU A 17 9.56 8.63 -22.85
CA GLU A 17 10.10 9.04 -21.55
C GLU A 17 11.48 9.73 -21.65
N GLN A 18 12.23 9.48 -22.71
CA GLN A 18 13.60 9.97 -22.86
C GLN A 18 13.68 11.49 -22.82
N GLY A 19 14.39 12.04 -21.83
CA GLY A 19 14.61 13.48 -21.67
C GLY A 19 13.40 14.29 -21.21
N ARG A 20 12.20 13.70 -21.19
CA ARG A 20 10.93 14.41 -20.88
C ARG A 20 10.93 14.96 -19.44
N TYR A 21 11.37 14.16 -18.47
CA TYR A 21 11.41 14.59 -17.09
C TYR A 21 12.34 15.81 -16.87
N GLN A 22 13.50 15.80 -17.52
CA GLN A 22 14.43 16.94 -17.45
C GLN A 22 13.83 18.20 -18.08
N GLN A 23 13.09 18.08 -19.20
CA GLN A 23 12.38 19.21 -19.80
C GLN A 23 11.38 19.86 -18.82
N TRP A 24 10.61 19.05 -18.08
CA TRP A 24 9.66 19.56 -17.08
C TRP A 24 10.39 20.29 -15.93
N LEU A 25 11.54 19.75 -15.48
CA LEU A 25 12.35 20.40 -14.44
C LEU A 25 12.94 21.73 -14.94
N ASP A 26 13.49 21.76 -16.14
CA ASP A 26 14.10 22.96 -16.74
C ASP A 26 13.06 24.08 -16.94
N GLN A 27 11.83 23.71 -17.28
CA GLN A 27 10.70 24.63 -17.39
C GLN A 27 10.11 25.03 -16.02
N GLY A 28 10.54 24.42 -14.92
CA GLY A 28 10.07 24.73 -13.57
C GLY A 28 8.62 24.37 -13.30
N LEU A 29 8.05 23.39 -14.03
CA LEU A 29 6.61 23.07 -13.99
C LEU A 29 6.13 22.47 -12.65
N PHE A 30 7.06 22.04 -11.80
CA PHE A 30 6.73 21.38 -10.52
C PHE A 30 6.77 22.33 -9.34
N LYS A 31 7.20 23.57 -9.54
CA LYS A 31 7.23 24.60 -8.51
C LYS A 31 5.81 25.10 -8.20
N PRO A 32 5.56 25.54 -6.97
CA PRO A 32 4.36 26.29 -6.65
C PRO A 32 4.15 27.48 -7.61
N SER A 33 2.89 27.79 -7.92
CA SER A 33 2.56 28.89 -8.84
C SER A 33 2.93 30.26 -8.28
N GLY A 34 3.00 30.37 -6.95
CA GLY A 34 3.21 31.63 -6.24
C GLY A 34 2.03 32.60 -6.29
N ASP A 35 0.91 32.19 -6.89
CA ASP A 35 -0.31 32.98 -6.90
C ASP A 35 -0.96 32.97 -5.51
N LYS A 36 -0.88 34.10 -4.82
CA LYS A 36 -1.44 34.26 -3.47
C LYS A 36 -2.97 34.17 -3.44
N LYS A 37 -3.66 34.32 -4.58
CA LYS A 37 -5.12 34.20 -4.68
C LYS A 37 -5.55 32.73 -4.84
N ALA A 38 -4.71 31.89 -5.38
CA ALA A 38 -4.96 30.47 -5.51
C ALA A 38 -5.00 29.79 -4.14
N LYS A 39 -5.85 28.78 -3.97
CA LYS A 39 -5.88 27.96 -2.76
C LYS A 39 -4.59 27.15 -2.66
N PRO A 40 -3.92 27.10 -1.49
CA PRO A 40 -2.78 26.21 -1.32
C PRO A 40 -3.26 24.75 -1.26
N TYR A 41 -2.44 23.87 -1.83
CA TYR A 41 -2.55 22.44 -1.65
C TYR A 41 -1.16 21.85 -1.48
N SER A 42 -0.91 21.17 -0.38
CA SER A 42 0.42 20.71 -0.03
C SER A 42 0.44 19.26 0.43
N ILE A 43 1.47 18.55 0.01
CA ILE A 43 1.84 17.23 0.50
C ILE A 43 3.32 17.26 0.86
N VAL A 44 3.70 16.68 2.00
CA VAL A 44 5.09 16.32 2.29
C VAL A 44 5.24 14.83 1.99
N ILE A 45 6.26 14.47 1.22
CA ILE A 45 6.51 13.06 0.90
C ILE A 45 6.82 12.30 2.19
N PRO A 46 6.34 11.06 2.42
CA PRO A 46 6.95 10.18 3.40
C PRO A 46 8.43 10.01 3.05
N PRO A 47 9.36 10.54 3.87
CA PRO A 47 10.74 10.60 3.49
C PRO A 47 11.35 9.19 3.45
N PRO A 48 11.77 8.67 2.30
CA PRO A 48 12.35 7.34 2.25
C PRO A 48 13.67 7.29 3.01
N ASN A 49 13.90 6.15 3.65
CA ASN A 49 15.13 5.85 4.35
C ASN A 49 16.30 5.71 3.36
N VAL A 50 17.43 6.37 3.62
CA VAL A 50 18.66 6.26 2.79
C VAL A 50 19.40 4.93 2.99
N THR A 51 18.66 3.85 3.11
CA THR A 51 19.16 2.48 3.37
C THR A 51 19.35 1.62 2.13
N GLY A 52 18.89 2.11 0.97
CA GLY A 52 18.94 1.36 -0.28
C GLY A 52 18.00 1.92 -1.34
N LYS A 53 17.79 1.14 -2.39
CA LYS A 53 16.86 1.45 -3.47
C LYS A 53 15.40 1.41 -2.98
N LEU A 54 14.56 2.23 -3.61
CA LEU A 54 13.11 2.20 -3.42
C LEU A 54 12.53 0.90 -3.99
N HIS A 55 11.46 0.42 -3.37
CA HIS A 55 10.71 -0.76 -3.79
C HIS A 55 9.31 -0.37 -4.30
N LEU A 56 8.52 -1.35 -4.79
CA LEU A 56 7.18 -1.11 -5.34
C LEU A 56 6.23 -0.38 -4.38
N GLY A 57 6.33 -0.62 -3.06
CA GLY A 57 5.53 0.11 -2.07
C GLY A 57 5.77 1.61 -2.10
N HIS A 58 7.03 2.05 -2.22
CA HIS A 58 7.35 3.48 -2.40
C HIS A 58 6.83 4.02 -3.73
N ALA A 59 6.92 3.22 -4.82
CA ALA A 59 6.38 3.62 -6.11
C ALA A 59 4.85 3.81 -6.05
N TRP A 60 4.15 2.97 -5.30
CA TRP A 60 2.71 3.10 -5.08
C TRP A 60 2.38 4.35 -4.28
N ASP A 61 2.98 4.49 -3.10
CA ASP A 61 2.79 5.63 -2.20
C ASP A 61 2.99 6.97 -2.94
N THR A 62 4.12 7.12 -3.64
CA THR A 62 4.43 8.35 -4.38
C THR A 62 3.58 8.55 -5.62
N THR A 63 3.10 7.47 -6.28
CA THR A 63 2.17 7.60 -7.42
C THR A 63 0.84 8.20 -6.99
N LEU A 64 0.28 7.77 -5.84
CA LEU A 64 -0.98 8.33 -5.35
C LEU A 64 -0.85 9.82 -5.00
N GLN A 65 0.26 10.20 -4.38
CA GLN A 65 0.56 11.61 -4.08
C GLN A 65 0.68 12.45 -5.35
N ASP A 66 1.43 11.96 -6.35
CA ASP A 66 1.64 12.67 -7.61
C ASP A 66 0.35 12.88 -8.40
N ILE A 67 -0.57 11.90 -8.38
CA ILE A 67 -1.90 12.03 -8.99
C ILE A 67 -2.66 13.21 -8.36
N LEU A 68 -2.69 13.29 -7.04
CA LEU A 68 -3.37 14.38 -6.34
C LEU A 68 -2.72 15.75 -6.64
N ILE A 69 -1.41 15.82 -6.57
CA ILE A 69 -0.67 17.07 -6.85
C ILE A 69 -0.88 17.53 -8.29
N ARG A 70 -0.84 16.63 -9.28
CA ARG A 70 -1.06 16.96 -10.69
C ARG A 70 -2.48 17.43 -10.94
N GLN A 71 -3.48 16.70 -10.43
CA GLN A 71 -4.88 17.10 -10.52
C GLN A 71 -5.09 18.50 -9.93
N LYS A 72 -4.63 18.74 -8.70
CA LYS A 72 -4.81 20.04 -8.04
C LYS A 72 -4.07 21.18 -8.75
N ARG A 73 -2.88 20.91 -9.31
CA ARG A 73 -2.15 21.88 -10.14
C ARG A 73 -2.95 22.27 -11.36
N MET A 74 -3.50 21.31 -12.09
CA MET A 74 -4.35 21.56 -13.26
C MET A 74 -5.68 22.24 -12.89
N GLN A 75 -6.19 22.04 -11.67
CA GLN A 75 -7.35 22.76 -11.11
C GLN A 75 -7.02 24.20 -10.66
N GLY A 76 -5.77 24.64 -10.81
CA GLY A 76 -5.36 26.02 -10.51
C GLY A 76 -5.00 26.26 -9.03
N TYR A 77 -4.78 25.20 -8.24
CA TYR A 77 -4.27 25.35 -6.88
C TYR A 77 -2.78 25.75 -6.89
N ASP A 78 -2.37 26.48 -5.86
CA ASP A 78 -0.96 26.73 -5.57
C ASP A 78 -0.38 25.51 -4.86
N THR A 79 0.19 24.57 -5.64
CA THR A 79 0.56 23.25 -5.15
C THR A 79 2.01 23.20 -4.70
N LEU A 80 2.25 22.62 -3.52
CA LEU A 80 3.57 22.25 -3.03
C LEU A 80 3.64 20.73 -2.77
N TRP A 81 4.47 20.01 -3.50
CA TRP A 81 4.89 18.66 -3.13
C TRP A 81 6.35 18.67 -2.71
N LEU A 82 6.57 18.63 -1.38
CA LEU A 82 7.89 18.79 -0.77
C LEU A 82 8.59 17.44 -0.68
N PRO A 83 9.73 17.26 -1.39
CA PRO A 83 10.55 16.06 -1.30
C PRO A 83 11.48 16.06 -0.10
N GLY A 84 12.01 14.89 0.22
CA GLY A 84 13.11 14.74 1.16
C GLY A 84 13.33 13.30 1.56
N MET A 85 14.30 13.07 2.43
CA MET A 85 14.76 11.75 2.84
C MET A 85 14.99 11.70 4.35
N ASP A 86 14.86 10.50 4.91
CA ASP A 86 15.13 10.24 6.32
C ASP A 86 16.51 9.62 6.52
N HIS A 87 17.21 10.05 7.56
CA HIS A 87 18.53 9.53 7.93
C HIS A 87 18.46 8.08 8.44
N ALA A 88 17.30 7.63 8.98
CA ALA A 88 17.02 6.26 9.40
C ALA A 88 18.13 5.68 10.30
N GLY A 89 18.29 6.25 11.50
CA GLY A 89 19.41 6.02 12.42
C GLY A 89 19.93 4.58 12.48
N ILE A 90 19.15 3.66 13.07
CA ILE A 90 19.55 2.25 13.24
C ILE A 90 19.80 1.57 11.90
N ALA A 91 18.88 1.76 10.96
CA ALA A 91 18.91 1.01 9.69
C ALA A 91 20.08 1.42 8.80
N THR A 92 20.35 2.72 8.68
CA THR A 92 21.48 3.23 7.89
C THR A 92 22.82 2.89 8.52
N GLN A 93 22.95 3.07 9.85
CA GLN A 93 24.17 2.69 10.56
C GLN A 93 24.46 1.19 10.41
N ALA A 94 23.48 0.33 10.57
CA ALA A 94 23.64 -1.12 10.40
C ALA A 94 24.11 -1.51 8.98
N LYS A 95 23.66 -0.80 7.94
CA LYS A 95 24.13 -1.02 6.56
C LYS A 95 25.59 -0.65 6.37
N VAL A 96 26.00 0.49 6.90
CA VAL A 96 27.40 0.94 6.82
C VAL A 96 28.32 0.05 7.64
N GLU A 97 27.90 -0.37 8.85
CA GLU A 97 28.64 -1.34 9.67
C GLU A 97 28.78 -2.69 8.95
N ALA A 98 27.75 -3.17 8.27
CA ALA A 98 27.82 -4.40 7.48
C ALA A 98 28.85 -4.28 6.35
N LYS A 99 28.85 -3.17 5.60
CA LYS A 99 29.84 -2.88 4.52
C LYS A 99 31.27 -2.79 5.07
N LEU A 100 31.45 -2.22 6.26
CA LEU A 100 32.76 -2.16 6.92
C LEU A 100 33.22 -3.54 7.42
N ARG A 101 32.32 -4.34 7.97
CA ARG A 101 32.58 -5.70 8.47
C ARG A 101 33.08 -6.63 7.35
N GLU A 102 32.59 -6.48 6.12
CA GLU A 102 33.09 -7.20 4.96
C GLU A 102 34.60 -6.92 4.71
N LYS A 103 35.09 -5.75 5.17
CA LYS A 103 36.49 -5.36 5.11
C LYS A 103 37.27 -5.66 6.40
N GLY A 104 36.63 -6.31 7.38
CA GLY A 104 37.22 -6.61 8.68
C GLY A 104 37.38 -5.37 9.60
N ILE A 105 36.61 -4.29 9.35
CA ILE A 105 36.72 -3.02 10.08
C ILE A 105 35.46 -2.86 10.95
N SER A 106 35.65 -2.53 12.22
CA SER A 106 34.63 -2.12 13.18
C SER A 106 34.50 -0.59 13.21
N ARG A 107 33.31 -0.07 13.56
CA ARG A 107 33.15 1.37 13.82
C ARG A 107 34.10 1.89 14.91
N TYR A 108 34.40 1.06 15.89
CA TYR A 108 35.29 1.40 17.00
C TYR A 108 36.75 1.60 16.54
N ASP A 109 37.18 0.89 15.48
CA ASP A 109 38.51 1.06 14.90
C ASP A 109 38.66 2.43 14.20
N LEU A 110 37.54 2.94 13.65
CA LEU A 110 37.47 4.23 12.97
C LEU A 110 37.34 5.42 13.92
N GLY A 111 36.62 5.24 15.01
CA GLY A 111 36.14 6.32 15.86
C GLY A 111 34.93 7.06 15.25
N ARG A 112 34.20 7.81 16.09
CA ARG A 112 32.89 8.42 15.75
C ARG A 112 32.96 9.33 14.52
N GLU A 113 33.91 10.26 14.47
CA GLU A 113 34.02 11.23 13.35
C GLU A 113 34.18 10.54 11.99
N LYS A 114 35.16 9.63 11.88
CA LYS A 114 35.43 8.93 10.61
C LYS A 114 34.30 8.00 10.23
N PHE A 115 33.68 7.36 11.20
CA PHE A 115 32.50 6.50 10.94
C PHE A 115 31.32 7.34 10.41
N VAL A 116 30.97 8.45 11.07
CA VAL A 116 29.88 9.33 10.65
C VAL A 116 30.15 9.88 9.24
N LYS A 117 31.39 10.19 8.90
CA LYS A 117 31.77 10.59 7.52
C LYS A 117 31.45 9.48 6.50
N GLN A 118 31.74 8.21 6.82
CA GLN A 118 31.38 7.09 5.95
C GLN A 118 29.84 6.96 5.77
N VAL A 119 29.06 7.30 6.81
CA VAL A 119 27.61 7.28 6.73
C VAL A 119 27.08 8.41 5.84
N TRP A 120 27.69 9.61 5.89
CA TRP A 120 27.36 10.70 4.96
C TRP A 120 27.67 10.33 3.51
N GLU A 121 28.81 9.71 3.23
CA GLU A 121 29.16 9.22 1.89
C GLU A 121 28.14 8.17 1.39
N TRP A 122 27.70 7.26 2.26
CA TRP A 122 26.62 6.31 1.99
C TRP A 122 25.30 7.02 1.67
N LYS A 123 24.92 8.00 2.48
CA LYS A 123 23.69 8.80 2.28
C LYS A 123 23.71 9.47 0.91
N ASP A 124 24.82 10.10 0.51
CA ASP A 124 24.91 10.79 -0.77
C ASP A 124 24.77 9.80 -1.94
N GLU A 125 25.43 8.64 -1.86
CA GLU A 125 25.33 7.57 -2.86
C GLU A 125 23.86 7.13 -3.06
N TYR A 126 23.13 6.87 -1.97
CA TYR A 126 21.75 6.38 -2.07
C TYR A 126 20.73 7.48 -2.33
N ALA A 127 20.99 8.72 -1.95
CA ALA A 127 20.17 9.85 -2.35
C ALA A 127 20.15 10.01 -3.88
N ASP A 128 21.29 9.89 -4.54
CA ASP A 128 21.40 9.92 -6.00
C ASP A 128 20.60 8.78 -6.66
N VAL A 129 20.61 7.59 -6.07
CA VAL A 129 19.81 6.46 -6.57
C VAL A 129 18.33 6.76 -6.45
N ILE A 130 17.88 7.28 -5.31
CA ILE A 130 16.49 7.63 -5.05
C ILE A 130 16.01 8.72 -6.02
N HIS A 131 16.79 9.77 -6.24
CA HIS A 131 16.49 10.82 -7.22
C HIS A 131 16.27 10.25 -8.63
N LYS A 132 17.15 9.33 -9.06
CA LYS A 132 17.01 8.66 -10.37
C LYS A 132 15.72 7.81 -10.44
N GLN A 133 15.35 7.16 -9.35
CA GLN A 133 14.11 6.38 -9.29
C GLN A 133 12.87 7.30 -9.33
N TRP A 134 12.86 8.42 -8.61
CA TRP A 134 11.80 9.42 -8.67
C TRP A 134 11.66 10.03 -10.05
N ALA A 135 12.78 10.36 -10.70
CA ALA A 135 12.79 10.89 -12.07
C ALA A 135 12.20 9.88 -13.07
N LYS A 136 12.54 8.60 -12.94
CA LYS A 136 12.00 7.52 -13.78
C LYS A 136 10.50 7.30 -13.59
N LEU A 137 9.99 7.47 -12.37
CA LEU A 137 8.55 7.44 -12.09
C LEU A 137 7.81 8.71 -12.56
N GLY A 138 8.53 9.77 -12.93
CA GLY A 138 7.96 11.02 -13.39
C GLY A 138 7.34 11.87 -12.28
N LEU A 139 7.84 11.78 -11.04
CA LEU A 139 7.24 12.47 -9.89
C LEU A 139 7.42 13.98 -9.95
N SER A 140 6.35 14.74 -9.76
CA SER A 140 6.33 16.21 -9.88
C SER A 140 6.76 16.94 -8.60
N LEU A 141 7.94 16.57 -8.06
CA LEU A 141 8.52 17.06 -6.81
C LEU A 141 9.19 18.42 -6.99
N ASP A 142 9.06 19.32 -6.00
CA ASP A 142 9.81 20.59 -5.96
C ASP A 142 11.16 20.43 -5.28
N TYR A 143 12.17 20.02 -6.02
CA TYR A 143 13.54 19.82 -5.50
C TYR A 143 14.20 21.07 -4.94
N ALA A 144 13.73 22.26 -5.27
CA ALA A 144 14.23 23.50 -4.67
C ALA A 144 13.94 23.58 -3.15
N ARG A 145 13.00 22.76 -2.67
CA ARG A 145 12.59 22.67 -1.27
C ARG A 145 12.92 21.33 -0.64
N GLU A 146 13.76 20.53 -1.28
CA GLU A 146 14.16 19.24 -0.75
C GLU A 146 14.79 19.35 0.64
N ARG A 147 14.42 18.42 1.54
CA ARG A 147 14.91 18.40 2.92
C ARG A 147 15.49 17.04 3.30
N PHE A 148 16.33 17.06 4.29
CA PHE A 148 16.91 15.87 4.91
C PHE A 148 16.78 15.96 6.42
N THR A 149 16.36 14.88 7.08
CA THR A 149 16.08 14.92 8.53
C THR A 149 17.25 15.34 9.41
N LEU A 150 18.51 15.27 8.93
CA LEU A 150 19.71 15.78 9.61
C LEU A 150 20.22 17.12 9.06
N ASP A 151 19.48 17.82 8.19
CA ASP A 151 19.88 19.17 7.77
C ASP A 151 19.84 20.16 8.94
N ASP A 152 20.51 21.30 8.77
CA ASP A 152 20.64 22.30 9.84
C ASP A 152 19.30 22.82 10.36
N GLY A 153 18.33 23.03 9.46
CA GLY A 153 17.02 23.54 9.83
C GLY A 153 16.22 22.55 10.65
N LEU A 154 16.18 21.28 10.21
CA LEU A 154 15.50 20.21 10.94
C LEU A 154 16.20 19.88 12.25
N SER A 155 17.54 19.90 12.27
CA SER A 155 18.34 19.71 13.49
C SER A 155 18.05 20.79 14.53
N LYS A 156 17.84 22.04 14.09
CA LYS A 156 17.42 23.13 14.99
C LYS A 156 16.03 22.87 15.57
N ALA A 157 15.08 22.42 14.75
CA ALA A 157 13.73 22.06 15.19
C ALA A 157 13.76 20.93 16.22
N VAL A 158 14.54 19.89 15.98
CA VAL A 158 14.70 18.75 16.90
C VAL A 158 15.23 19.17 18.26
N LYS A 159 16.28 20.02 18.28
CA LYS A 159 16.84 20.56 19.54
C LYS A 159 15.80 21.39 20.29
N LYS A 160 15.06 22.24 19.58
CA LYS A 160 13.98 23.06 20.16
C LYS A 160 12.91 22.20 20.81
N VAL A 161 12.45 21.13 20.12
CA VAL A 161 11.46 20.19 20.64
C VAL A 161 11.97 19.50 21.90
N PHE A 162 13.16 18.92 21.85
CA PHE A 162 13.74 18.21 23.00
C PHE A 162 13.84 19.11 24.22
N VAL A 163 14.43 20.29 24.08
CA VAL A 163 14.62 21.23 25.18
C VAL A 163 13.28 21.74 25.76
N THR A 164 12.31 22.00 24.88
CA THR A 164 10.98 22.44 25.30
C THR A 164 10.26 21.36 26.11
N LEU A 165 10.25 20.11 25.62
CA LEU A 165 9.61 19.00 26.33
C LEU A 165 10.31 18.68 27.65
N TYR A 166 11.64 18.80 27.70
CA TYR A 166 12.41 18.65 28.93
C TYR A 166 12.04 19.73 29.97
N ASN A 167 11.98 20.99 29.56
CA ASN A 167 11.60 22.09 30.44
C ASN A 167 10.14 21.99 30.93
N LYS A 168 9.26 21.35 30.15
CA LYS A 168 7.89 21.03 30.58
C LYS A 168 7.81 19.80 31.49
N GLY A 169 8.92 19.09 31.72
CA GLY A 169 8.98 17.87 32.51
C GLY A 169 8.37 16.64 31.80
N LEU A 170 8.16 16.75 30.48
CA LEU A 170 7.67 15.67 29.62
C LEU A 170 8.80 14.77 29.13
N ILE A 171 10.03 15.25 29.09
CA ILE A 171 11.21 14.41 28.87
C ILE A 171 11.93 14.22 30.22
N TYR A 172 12.30 12.98 30.49
CA TYR A 172 13.07 12.62 31.68
C TYR A 172 14.08 11.51 31.38
N ARG A 173 15.08 11.38 32.23
CA ARG A 173 16.08 10.32 32.19
C ARG A 173 15.84 9.38 33.37
N GLY A 174 15.73 8.09 33.09
CA GLY A 174 15.41 7.09 34.11
C GLY A 174 15.96 5.70 33.79
N GLU A 175 16.05 4.87 34.82
CA GLU A 175 16.46 3.48 34.67
C GLU A 175 15.22 2.60 34.61
N TYR A 176 15.06 1.87 33.48
CA TYR A 176 13.94 0.94 33.25
C TYR A 176 14.42 -0.32 32.52
N ILE A 177 13.58 -1.34 32.52
CA ILE A 177 13.74 -2.47 31.60
C ILE A 177 13.26 -2.03 30.24
N ILE A 178 14.13 -2.16 29.25
CA ILE A 178 13.88 -1.82 27.86
C ILE A 178 14.12 -3.02 26.96
N ASN A 179 13.52 -3.02 25.79
CA ASN A 179 13.90 -3.93 24.71
C ASN A 179 15.28 -3.54 24.17
N TRP A 180 16.20 -4.49 24.15
CA TRP A 180 17.57 -4.30 23.76
C TRP A 180 17.96 -5.21 22.61
N ASP A 181 18.52 -4.65 21.55
CA ASP A 181 19.14 -5.41 20.47
C ASP A 181 20.61 -5.70 20.79
N PRO A 182 20.98 -6.94 21.10
CA PRO A 182 22.36 -7.25 21.49
C PRO A 182 23.35 -7.22 20.34
N GLN A 183 22.88 -7.36 19.09
CA GLN A 183 23.74 -7.29 17.92
C GLN A 183 24.03 -5.82 17.53
N ALA A 184 23.01 -4.97 17.51
CA ALA A 184 23.18 -3.54 17.27
C ALA A 184 23.66 -2.78 18.51
N GLN A 185 23.58 -3.39 19.70
CA GLN A 185 23.89 -2.83 21.01
C GLN A 185 23.17 -1.49 21.28
N THR A 186 21.86 -1.49 21.05
CA THR A 186 21.00 -0.32 21.22
C THR A 186 19.62 -0.67 21.73
N ALA A 187 18.99 0.32 22.40
CA ALA A 187 17.58 0.25 22.79
C ALA A 187 16.67 0.22 21.57
N LEU A 188 15.56 -0.49 21.70
CA LEU A 188 14.46 -0.55 20.77
C LEU A 188 13.17 -0.06 21.45
N SER A 189 12.28 0.56 20.69
CA SER A 189 10.90 0.77 21.12
C SER A 189 10.07 -0.52 20.95
N ASP A 190 8.95 -0.64 21.67
CA ASP A 190 8.12 -1.86 21.68
C ASP A 190 7.64 -2.23 20.27
N ILE A 191 7.35 -1.23 19.45
CA ILE A 191 6.89 -1.40 18.07
C ILE A 191 7.99 -1.84 17.08
N GLU A 192 9.27 -1.79 17.47
CA GLU A 192 10.41 -2.33 16.71
C GLU A 192 10.70 -3.80 17.04
N VAL A 193 9.85 -4.43 17.87
CA VAL A 193 9.97 -5.84 18.27
C VAL A 193 8.90 -6.67 17.57
N ILE A 194 9.35 -7.61 16.73
CA ILE A 194 8.47 -8.55 16.02
C ILE A 194 8.41 -9.85 16.80
N HIS A 195 7.22 -10.26 17.20
CA HIS A 195 7.01 -11.52 17.87
C HIS A 195 6.92 -12.69 16.87
N LYS A 196 7.69 -13.74 17.15
CA LYS A 196 7.73 -14.98 16.34
C LYS A 196 7.58 -16.18 17.25
N ASP A 197 6.99 -17.24 16.74
CA ASP A 197 6.88 -18.51 17.43
C ASP A 197 8.21 -19.26 17.34
N ASP A 198 8.92 -19.32 18.47
CA ASP A 198 10.19 -20.03 18.60
C ASP A 198 10.02 -21.32 19.41
N LYS A 199 10.85 -22.32 19.10
CA LYS A 199 10.96 -23.53 19.91
C LYS A 199 11.76 -23.25 21.17
N GLY A 200 11.17 -23.50 22.31
CA GLY A 200 11.77 -23.37 23.62
C GLY A 200 11.45 -24.56 24.53
N ALA A 201 11.69 -24.40 25.81
CA ALA A 201 11.28 -25.36 26.83
C ALA A 201 11.01 -24.66 28.18
N PHE A 202 10.13 -25.23 28.98
CA PHE A 202 10.11 -24.97 30.40
C PHE A 202 11.14 -25.88 31.07
N TYR A 203 11.98 -25.26 31.86
CA TYR A 203 12.95 -25.94 32.72
C TYR A 203 12.44 -25.92 34.14
N HIS A 204 12.12 -27.07 34.70
CA HIS A 204 11.61 -27.24 36.06
C HIS A 204 12.78 -27.44 37.01
N VAL A 205 12.95 -26.51 37.94
CA VAL A 205 14.14 -26.42 38.80
C VAL A 205 13.73 -26.40 40.26
N LYS A 206 14.48 -27.15 41.10
CA LYS A 206 14.33 -27.16 42.57
C LYS A 206 15.01 -25.94 43.19
N TYR A 207 14.28 -25.16 43.95
CA TYR A 207 14.81 -24.11 44.77
C TYR A 207 14.72 -24.60 46.24
N PRO A 208 15.83 -25.05 46.87
CA PRO A 208 15.84 -25.58 48.24
C PRO A 208 15.52 -24.48 49.25
N PHE A 209 14.86 -24.84 50.34
CA PHE A 209 14.74 -23.96 51.51
C PHE A 209 16.09 -23.79 52.23
N VAL A 210 16.32 -22.60 52.75
CA VAL A 210 17.51 -22.31 53.57
C VAL A 210 17.45 -23.06 54.92
N ASN A 211 16.26 -23.11 55.51
CA ASN A 211 16.05 -23.84 56.76
C ASN A 211 15.68 -25.31 56.44
N GLU A 212 16.47 -26.25 56.98
CA GLU A 212 16.26 -27.68 56.77
C GLU A 212 14.92 -28.21 57.34
N GLU A 213 14.29 -27.47 58.27
CA GLU A 213 12.97 -27.80 58.84
C GLU A 213 11.83 -27.41 57.90
N ASP A 214 12.07 -26.50 56.93
CA ASP A 214 11.05 -26.06 56.02
C ASP A 214 10.81 -27.08 54.91
N THR A 215 9.52 -27.34 54.65
CA THR A 215 9.10 -28.28 53.61
C THR A 215 7.86 -27.75 52.88
N PHE A 216 7.70 -28.19 51.65
CA PHE A 216 6.49 -28.02 50.88
C PHE A 216 6.12 -29.36 50.23
N ASN A 217 4.89 -29.83 50.47
CA ASN A 217 4.42 -31.15 50.01
C ASN A 217 5.40 -32.29 50.32
N GLY A 218 6.07 -32.23 51.50
CA GLY A 218 7.05 -33.23 51.93
C GLY A 218 8.43 -33.11 51.27
N ASN A 219 8.69 -32.10 50.47
CA ASN A 219 10.00 -31.82 49.87
C ASN A 219 10.66 -30.60 50.51
N HIS A 220 12.00 -30.65 50.69
CA HIS A 220 12.80 -29.51 51.19
C HIS A 220 13.14 -28.48 50.11
N TYR A 221 12.30 -28.37 49.04
CA TYR A 221 12.42 -27.41 47.95
C TYR A 221 11.05 -27.06 47.42
N ILE A 222 10.99 -25.93 46.72
CA ILE A 222 9.90 -25.58 45.81
C ILE A 222 10.31 -25.77 44.36
N GLU A 223 9.33 -25.99 43.49
CA GLU A 223 9.54 -26.14 42.03
C GLU A 223 9.25 -24.83 41.31
N ILE A 224 10.21 -24.38 40.52
CA ILE A 224 10.11 -23.19 39.64
C ILE A 224 10.26 -23.64 38.20
N ALA A 225 9.33 -23.21 37.36
CA ALA A 225 9.42 -23.40 35.91
C ALA A 225 9.87 -22.10 35.23
N THR A 226 10.89 -22.17 34.40
CA THR A 226 11.41 -21.01 33.65
C THR A 226 11.73 -21.37 32.20
N THR A 227 11.49 -20.43 31.29
CA THR A 227 11.94 -20.56 29.88
C THR A 227 13.36 -20.02 29.67
N ARG A 228 13.91 -19.30 30.68
CA ARG A 228 15.17 -18.56 30.59
C ARG A 228 16.14 -18.90 31.75
N PRO A 229 16.71 -20.10 31.79
CA PRO A 229 17.64 -20.50 32.87
C PRO A 229 18.85 -19.57 32.99
N GLU A 230 19.30 -18.96 31.89
CA GLU A 230 20.45 -18.04 31.84
C GLU A 230 20.28 -16.80 32.71
N THR A 231 19.03 -16.39 32.99
CA THR A 231 18.76 -15.23 33.85
C THR A 231 18.66 -15.57 35.34
N MET A 232 18.64 -16.85 35.74
CA MET A 232 18.48 -17.28 37.10
C MET A 232 19.52 -16.68 38.08
N MET A 233 20.72 -16.45 37.58
CA MET A 233 21.78 -15.81 38.39
C MET A 233 21.39 -14.43 38.91
N GLY A 234 20.41 -13.78 38.28
CA GLY A 234 19.84 -12.48 38.64
C GLY A 234 18.59 -12.55 39.55
N ASP A 235 18.12 -13.73 39.90
CA ASP A 235 16.91 -13.88 40.74
C ASP A 235 17.09 -13.29 42.12
N THR A 236 16.10 -12.52 42.56
CA THR A 236 16.14 -11.85 43.87
C THR A 236 14.95 -12.17 44.78
N ALA A 237 13.95 -12.87 44.26
CA ALA A 237 12.83 -13.42 45.03
C ALA A 237 12.12 -14.53 44.25
N VAL A 238 11.24 -15.25 44.90
CA VAL A 238 10.15 -16.03 44.31
C VAL A 238 8.84 -15.42 44.77
N ALA A 239 7.93 -15.13 43.85
CA ALA A 239 6.62 -14.57 44.16
C ALA A 239 5.51 -15.62 44.09
N VAL A 240 4.51 -15.48 44.97
CA VAL A 240 3.26 -16.24 44.99
C VAL A 240 2.08 -15.28 45.07
N ASN A 241 0.90 -15.71 44.64
CA ASN A 241 -0.29 -14.90 44.81
C ASN A 241 -0.76 -14.85 46.25
N PRO A 242 -1.05 -13.69 46.87
CA PRO A 242 -1.50 -13.60 48.27
C PRO A 242 -2.84 -14.30 48.55
N SER A 243 -3.65 -14.56 47.51
CA SER A 243 -4.92 -15.29 47.60
C SER A 243 -4.75 -16.81 47.45
N ASP A 244 -3.55 -17.28 47.09
CA ASP A 244 -3.28 -18.70 46.92
C ASP A 244 -2.98 -19.40 48.24
N GLU A 245 -3.97 -20.12 48.78
CA GLU A 245 -3.87 -20.82 50.04
C GLU A 245 -2.77 -21.89 50.08
N ARG A 246 -2.34 -22.39 48.89
CA ARG A 246 -1.26 -23.41 48.82
C ARG A 246 0.07 -22.89 49.35
N TYR A 247 0.34 -21.61 49.20
CA TYR A 247 1.65 -20.99 49.43
C TYR A 247 1.67 -19.99 50.57
N LYS A 248 0.55 -19.72 51.22
CA LYS A 248 0.39 -18.69 52.25
C LYS A 248 1.39 -18.80 53.38
N GLU A 249 1.68 -20.04 53.83
CA GLU A 249 2.63 -20.32 54.91
C GLU A 249 4.10 -20.24 54.47
N LEU A 250 4.35 -20.14 53.15
CA LEU A 250 5.71 -20.06 52.63
C LEU A 250 6.18 -18.60 52.49
N VAL A 251 5.27 -17.62 52.52
CA VAL A 251 5.63 -16.21 52.42
C VAL A 251 6.54 -15.79 53.58
N GLY A 252 7.67 -15.18 53.24
CA GLY A 252 8.69 -14.76 54.20
C GLY A 252 9.77 -15.80 54.48
N LYS A 253 9.62 -17.04 53.98
CA LYS A 253 10.70 -18.05 54.05
C LYS A 253 11.76 -17.74 52.99
N GLU A 254 12.96 -18.24 53.19
CA GLU A 254 14.09 -18.03 52.29
C GLU A 254 14.44 -19.33 51.53
N LEU A 255 14.86 -19.13 50.28
CA LEU A 255 15.32 -20.18 49.38
C LEU A 255 16.79 -20.00 49.04
N VAL A 256 17.47 -21.08 48.75
CA VAL A 256 18.83 -21.08 48.22
C VAL A 256 18.73 -21.06 46.71
N LEU A 257 19.25 -20.02 46.05
CA LEU A 257 19.34 -19.94 44.60
C LEU A 257 20.30 -21.01 44.06
N PRO A 258 19.84 -21.96 43.22
CA PRO A 258 20.71 -23.01 42.67
C PRO A 258 21.90 -22.43 41.91
N LEU A 259 23.01 -23.17 41.89
CA LEU A 259 24.28 -22.84 41.23
C LEU A 259 25.03 -21.64 41.82
N GLN A 260 24.38 -20.76 42.60
CA GLN A 260 24.99 -19.55 43.17
C GLN A 260 25.03 -19.54 44.72
N GLY A 261 24.08 -20.18 45.36
CA GLY A 261 24.01 -20.25 46.81
C GLY A 261 23.48 -18.98 47.49
N ARG A 262 23.06 -17.95 46.78
CA ARG A 262 22.46 -16.74 47.34
C ARG A 262 21.09 -17.07 47.96
N HIS A 263 20.77 -16.46 49.11
CA HIS A 263 19.47 -16.55 49.75
C HIS A 263 18.50 -15.54 49.13
N ILE A 264 17.30 -15.97 48.77
CA ILE A 264 16.23 -15.13 48.19
C ILE A 264 14.91 -15.41 48.91
N PRO A 265 14.09 -14.38 49.24
CA PRO A 265 12.83 -14.54 49.95
C PRO A 265 11.69 -15.03 49.02
N ILE A 266 10.71 -15.70 49.64
CA ILE A 266 9.38 -15.88 49.02
C ILE A 266 8.52 -14.69 49.41
N ILE A 267 7.98 -13.98 48.41
CA ILE A 267 7.14 -12.77 48.56
C ILE A 267 5.72 -13.02 48.04
N ALA A 268 4.77 -12.20 48.49
CA ALA A 268 3.39 -12.23 48.03
C ALA A 268 3.11 -11.04 47.09
N ASP A 269 2.71 -11.32 45.86
CA ASP A 269 2.35 -10.28 44.89
C ASP A 269 1.17 -10.71 44.03
N GLN A 270 0.20 -9.80 43.81
CA GLN A 270 -1.00 -10.07 43.01
C GLN A 270 -0.71 -10.29 41.51
N TYR A 271 0.49 -9.97 41.06
CA TYR A 271 0.94 -10.23 39.69
C TYR A 271 0.92 -11.73 39.35
N VAL A 272 1.16 -12.61 40.32
CA VAL A 272 1.24 -14.05 40.05
C VAL A 272 -0.14 -14.64 39.78
N ASP A 273 -0.28 -15.32 38.66
CA ASP A 273 -1.50 -16.09 38.33
C ASP A 273 -1.43 -17.46 39.04
N PRO A 274 -2.36 -17.76 39.97
CA PRO A 274 -2.35 -19.03 40.75
C PRO A 274 -2.59 -20.26 39.87
N GLU A 275 -3.22 -20.07 38.69
CA GLU A 275 -3.59 -21.16 37.78
C GLU A 275 -2.53 -21.43 36.71
N PHE A 276 -1.55 -20.55 36.59
CA PHE A 276 -0.51 -20.69 35.57
C PHE A 276 0.72 -21.44 36.11
N GLY A 277 1.08 -22.53 35.43
CA GLY A 277 2.25 -23.36 35.79
C GLY A 277 2.18 -23.88 37.21
N THR A 278 3.21 -23.59 38.02
CA THR A 278 3.25 -23.99 39.46
C THR A 278 2.47 -23.04 40.36
N GLY A 279 2.06 -21.86 39.87
CA GLY A 279 1.56 -20.76 40.70
C GLY A 279 2.66 -20.00 41.44
N MET A 280 3.93 -20.30 41.16
CA MET A 280 5.11 -19.62 41.67
C MET A 280 5.94 -19.07 40.53
N VAL A 281 6.44 -17.85 40.69
CA VAL A 281 7.23 -17.17 39.67
C VAL A 281 8.54 -16.67 40.27
N LYS A 282 9.68 -17.01 39.66
CA LYS A 282 10.96 -16.38 39.96
C LYS A 282 10.94 -14.91 39.60
N ILE A 283 11.52 -14.05 40.38
CA ILE A 283 11.57 -12.62 40.16
C ILE A 283 13.00 -12.18 39.83
N THR A 284 13.21 -11.73 38.60
CA THR A 284 14.49 -11.27 38.04
C THR A 284 14.37 -9.82 37.60
N PRO A 285 14.39 -8.83 38.47
CA PRO A 285 14.04 -7.43 38.16
C PRO A 285 14.90 -6.76 37.09
N ALA A 286 16.06 -7.30 36.78
CA ALA A 286 16.95 -6.75 35.73
C ALA A 286 16.73 -7.36 34.32
N HIS A 287 15.87 -8.38 34.18
CA HIS A 287 15.71 -9.15 32.93
C HIS A 287 14.26 -9.41 32.50
N ASP A 288 13.29 -8.86 33.22
CA ASP A 288 11.87 -8.95 32.84
C ASP A 288 11.13 -7.69 33.29
N PRO A 289 10.27 -7.08 32.42
CA PRO A 289 9.52 -5.84 32.73
C PRO A 289 8.53 -6.02 33.88
N ASN A 290 7.88 -7.19 34.02
CA ASN A 290 6.92 -7.44 35.07
C ASN A 290 7.66 -7.69 36.41
N ASP A 291 8.76 -8.43 36.34
CA ASP A 291 9.62 -8.66 37.51
C ASP A 291 10.25 -7.35 38.02
N PHE A 292 10.58 -6.42 37.11
CA PHE A 292 11.02 -5.07 37.45
C PHE A 292 9.97 -4.32 38.28
N ASN A 293 8.70 -4.40 37.87
CA ASN A 293 7.61 -3.76 38.59
C ASN A 293 7.35 -4.42 39.98
N VAL A 294 7.41 -5.73 40.02
CA VAL A 294 7.36 -6.49 41.33
C VAL A 294 8.54 -6.07 42.18
N GLY A 295 9.74 -6.02 41.59
CA GLY A 295 10.95 -5.61 42.30
C GLY A 295 10.84 -4.20 42.91
N ASN A 296 10.21 -3.25 42.20
CA ASN A 296 9.97 -1.91 42.70
C ASN A 296 9.00 -1.91 43.91
N ARG A 297 7.90 -2.68 43.83
CA ARG A 297 6.93 -2.79 44.95
C ARG A 297 7.52 -3.40 46.21
N HIS A 298 8.44 -4.35 46.03
CA HIS A 298 9.06 -5.09 47.13
C HIS A 298 10.50 -4.66 47.47
N ASN A 299 10.99 -3.59 46.82
CA ASN A 299 12.34 -3.05 47.01
C ASN A 299 13.45 -4.10 46.81
N LEU A 300 13.31 -4.97 45.80
CA LEU A 300 14.28 -6.03 45.50
C LEU A 300 15.51 -5.49 44.79
N ALA A 301 16.64 -6.18 44.97
CA ALA A 301 17.87 -5.87 44.22
C ALA A 301 17.68 -6.11 42.70
N ARG A 302 18.34 -5.28 41.87
CA ARG A 302 18.32 -5.38 40.40
C ARG A 302 19.67 -5.90 39.92
N ILE A 303 19.81 -7.22 39.77
CA ILE A 303 21.07 -7.88 39.42
C ILE A 303 21.07 -8.17 37.91
N ASN A 304 21.79 -7.38 37.15
CA ASN A 304 22.00 -7.61 35.73
C ASN A 304 23.08 -8.68 35.50
N THR A 305 22.79 -9.72 34.74
CA THR A 305 23.69 -10.87 34.49
C THR A 305 24.32 -10.87 33.09
N MET A 306 24.03 -9.87 32.26
CA MET A 306 24.47 -9.83 30.85
C MET A 306 25.13 -8.49 30.47
N ASN A 307 26.13 -8.57 29.61
CA ASN A 307 26.75 -7.45 28.93
C ASN A 307 25.83 -6.88 27.81
N LYS A 308 26.25 -5.80 27.17
CA LYS A 308 25.49 -5.16 26.05
C LYS A 308 25.34 -6.05 24.82
N ASP A 309 26.28 -6.96 24.59
CA ASP A 309 26.27 -7.96 23.51
C ASP A 309 25.58 -9.27 23.89
N ALA A 310 24.92 -9.29 25.06
CA ALA A 310 24.26 -10.46 25.65
C ALA A 310 25.22 -11.62 25.97
N THR A 311 26.53 -11.38 26.10
CA THR A 311 27.41 -12.29 26.83
C THR A 311 27.15 -12.16 28.33
N MET A 312 27.34 -13.25 29.08
CA MET A 312 27.20 -13.23 30.51
C MET A 312 28.29 -12.36 31.17
N ASN A 313 27.93 -11.59 32.19
CA ASN A 313 28.89 -10.75 32.93
C ASN A 313 29.37 -11.42 34.22
N GLU A 314 30.11 -10.65 35.04
CA GLU A 314 30.67 -11.10 36.32
C GLU A 314 29.62 -11.65 37.30
N ASN A 315 28.36 -11.16 37.28
CA ASN A 315 27.30 -11.63 38.18
C ASN A 315 26.82 -13.06 37.83
N ALA A 316 27.17 -13.53 36.64
CA ALA A 316 26.88 -14.93 36.26
C ALA A 316 27.97 -15.93 36.72
N GLY A 317 29.00 -15.46 37.42
CA GLY A 317 30.04 -16.32 38.00
C GLY A 317 30.80 -17.12 36.96
N LYS A 318 30.86 -18.43 37.07
CA LYS A 318 31.62 -19.31 36.17
C LYS A 318 31.17 -19.27 34.70
N TYR A 319 30.01 -18.67 34.40
CA TYR A 319 29.48 -18.53 33.05
C TYR A 319 29.87 -17.19 32.39
N GLU A 320 30.65 -16.35 33.09
CA GLU A 320 31.15 -15.06 32.56
C GLU A 320 31.81 -15.23 31.21
N GLY A 321 31.50 -14.31 30.29
CA GLY A 321 32.00 -14.29 28.93
C GLY A 321 31.33 -15.25 27.92
N MET A 322 30.44 -16.14 28.39
CA MET A 322 29.69 -17.02 27.51
C MET A 322 28.53 -16.25 26.81
N ASP A 323 28.27 -16.57 25.53
CA ASP A 323 27.01 -16.18 24.91
C ASP A 323 25.82 -16.72 25.73
N ARG A 324 24.73 -15.94 25.82
CA ARG A 324 23.54 -16.29 26.63
C ARG A 324 22.97 -17.68 26.33
N PHE A 325 22.94 -18.13 25.08
CA PHE A 325 22.41 -19.45 24.71
C PHE A 325 23.40 -20.57 25.00
N VAL A 326 24.68 -20.29 24.92
CA VAL A 326 25.74 -21.22 25.39
C VAL A 326 25.69 -21.37 26.87
N ALA A 327 25.56 -20.25 27.59
CA ALA A 327 25.39 -20.22 29.04
C ALA A 327 24.14 -20.99 29.48
N ARG A 328 22.98 -20.81 28.82
CA ARG A 328 21.75 -21.55 29.07
C ARG A 328 22.01 -23.07 29.07
N LYS A 329 22.66 -23.57 28.01
CA LYS A 329 22.98 -25.01 27.91
C LYS A 329 23.90 -25.49 29.01
N ALA A 330 24.93 -24.70 29.35
CA ALA A 330 25.86 -25.03 30.43
C ALA A 330 25.19 -25.06 31.80
N MET A 331 24.33 -24.04 32.09
CA MET A 331 23.56 -23.97 33.34
C MET A 331 22.58 -25.15 33.50
N VAL A 332 21.86 -25.49 32.40
CA VAL A 332 20.92 -26.63 32.40
C VAL A 332 21.67 -27.92 32.71
N LYS A 333 22.87 -28.13 32.13
CA LYS A 333 23.70 -29.29 32.40
C LYS A 333 24.16 -29.33 33.89
N ASP A 334 24.59 -28.17 34.41
CA ASP A 334 25.03 -28.09 35.81
C ASP A 334 23.87 -28.30 36.81
N LEU A 335 22.67 -27.80 36.48
CA LEU A 335 21.46 -28.08 37.28
C LEU A 335 21.12 -29.57 37.27
N GLN A 336 21.31 -30.26 36.15
CA GLN A 336 21.12 -31.69 36.03
C GLN A 336 22.19 -32.44 36.85
N ASP A 337 23.47 -32.11 36.69
CA ASP A 337 24.60 -32.79 37.34
C ASP A 337 24.54 -32.62 38.88
N GLN A 338 24.01 -31.49 39.38
CA GLN A 338 23.82 -31.22 40.81
C GLN A 338 22.45 -31.68 41.38
N GLY A 339 21.57 -32.24 40.51
CA GLY A 339 20.27 -32.78 40.94
C GLY A 339 19.19 -31.74 41.19
N TYR A 340 19.39 -30.50 40.74
CA TYR A 340 18.38 -29.43 40.81
C TYR A 340 17.37 -29.45 39.65
N LEU A 341 17.69 -30.03 38.50
CA LEU A 341 16.77 -30.13 37.39
C LEU A 341 15.75 -31.26 37.64
N ILE A 342 14.47 -30.95 37.50
CA ILE A 342 13.35 -31.89 37.62
C ILE A 342 12.97 -32.46 36.26
N SER A 343 12.59 -31.58 35.31
CA SER A 343 12.20 -31.96 33.97
C SER A 343 12.49 -30.82 32.96
N ILE A 344 12.41 -31.15 31.68
CA ILE A 344 12.47 -30.21 30.55
C ILE A 344 11.28 -30.48 29.65
N ASP A 345 10.33 -29.55 29.57
CA ASP A 345 9.11 -29.69 28.85
C ASP A 345 9.15 -28.79 27.58
N PRO A 346 9.29 -29.38 26.36
CA PRO A 346 9.35 -28.61 25.13
C PRO A 346 8.08 -27.80 24.88
N ILE A 347 8.24 -26.55 24.50
CA ILE A 347 7.14 -25.61 24.14
C ILE A 347 7.44 -24.88 22.85
N VAL A 348 6.38 -24.33 22.23
CA VAL A 348 6.47 -23.26 21.23
C VAL A 348 5.85 -22.04 21.87
N HIS A 349 6.59 -20.95 21.89
CA HIS A 349 6.13 -19.71 22.50
C HIS A 349 6.52 -18.49 21.68
N SER A 350 5.79 -17.40 21.85
CA SER A 350 6.03 -16.13 21.18
C SER A 350 7.24 -15.44 21.78
N VAL A 351 8.24 -15.14 20.93
CA VAL A 351 9.51 -14.49 21.35
C VAL A 351 9.72 -13.21 20.55
N GLY A 352 10.10 -12.13 21.21
CA GLY A 352 10.42 -10.86 20.58
C GLY A 352 11.75 -10.91 19.80
N HIS A 353 11.73 -10.44 18.56
CA HIS A 353 12.90 -10.29 17.71
C HIS A 353 13.04 -8.85 17.24
N SER A 354 14.27 -8.35 17.12
CA SER A 354 14.52 -7.04 16.52
C SER A 354 14.07 -7.03 15.06
N GLU A 355 13.24 -6.08 14.68
CA GLU A 355 12.83 -5.89 13.29
C GLU A 355 14.02 -5.66 12.35
N ARG A 356 15.07 -5.04 12.86
CA ARG A 356 16.22 -4.60 12.07
C ARG A 356 17.30 -5.66 11.88
N THR A 357 17.66 -6.35 12.96
CA THR A 357 18.74 -7.36 12.95
C THR A 357 18.22 -8.79 12.89
N GLY A 358 16.95 -9.00 13.26
CA GLY A 358 16.33 -10.32 13.34
C GLY A 358 16.74 -11.15 14.57
N VAL A 359 17.60 -10.62 15.43
CA VAL A 359 18.03 -11.34 16.65
C VAL A 359 16.95 -11.26 17.73
N GLN A 360 16.91 -12.26 18.58
CA GLN A 360 16.06 -12.27 19.76
C GLN A 360 16.46 -11.11 20.70
N VAL A 361 15.49 -10.25 21.05
CA VAL A 361 15.73 -9.12 21.95
C VAL A 361 15.97 -9.56 23.37
N GLU A 362 16.70 -8.73 24.14
CA GLU A 362 16.87 -8.89 25.57
C GLU A 362 16.09 -7.81 26.33
N ALA A 363 15.32 -8.22 27.32
CA ALA A 363 14.82 -7.31 28.33
C ALA A 363 16.00 -6.91 29.24
N ARG A 364 16.43 -5.66 29.14
CA ARG A 364 17.65 -5.18 29.79
C ARG A 364 17.40 -3.95 30.64
N LEU A 365 17.90 -3.93 31.86
CA LEU A 365 17.93 -2.73 32.70
C LEU A 365 18.91 -1.72 32.12
N SER A 366 18.45 -0.52 31.81
CA SER A 366 19.26 0.53 31.23
C SER A 366 18.73 1.93 31.55
N THR A 367 19.65 2.87 31.75
CA THR A 367 19.31 4.28 31.90
C THR A 367 19.09 4.89 30.52
N GLN A 368 17.91 5.40 30.26
CA GLN A 368 17.50 5.93 28.95
C GLN A 368 16.77 7.27 29.11
N TRP A 369 16.59 7.98 27.99
CA TRP A 369 15.73 9.14 27.91
C TRP A 369 14.34 8.71 27.44
N PHE A 370 13.29 9.27 28.07
CA PHE A 370 11.90 8.94 27.83
C PHE A 370 11.07 10.19 27.60
N VAL A 371 10.02 10.05 26.76
CA VAL A 371 8.91 11.01 26.66
C VAL A 371 7.71 10.45 27.43
N LYS A 372 7.16 11.24 28.36
CA LYS A 372 5.88 10.93 29.01
C LYS A 372 4.75 11.09 27.99
N MET A 373 4.09 10.00 27.66
CA MET A 373 3.12 9.99 26.58
C MET A 373 1.70 10.40 26.97
N LYS A 374 1.31 10.27 28.22
CA LYS A 374 -0.07 10.44 28.66
C LYS A 374 -0.69 11.78 28.23
N ASP A 375 0.00 12.88 28.50
CA ASP A 375 -0.55 14.22 28.20
C ASP A 375 -0.57 14.49 26.69
N LEU A 376 0.45 14.05 25.96
CA LEU A 376 0.53 14.18 24.50
C LEU A 376 -0.52 13.30 23.81
N ALA A 377 -0.75 12.10 24.31
CA ALA A 377 -1.79 11.21 23.81
C ALA A 377 -3.20 11.79 24.05
N ASN A 378 -3.45 12.35 25.24
CA ASN A 378 -4.72 13.03 25.53
C ASN A 378 -4.96 14.22 24.59
N LEU A 379 -3.93 15.01 24.31
CA LEU A 379 -4.02 16.13 23.36
C LEU A 379 -4.45 15.66 21.96
N ALA A 380 -3.89 14.55 21.48
CA ALA A 380 -4.25 13.94 20.21
C ALA A 380 -5.70 13.39 20.19
N LEU A 381 -6.12 12.73 21.29
CA LEU A 381 -7.48 12.20 21.45
C LEU A 381 -8.53 13.34 21.52
N GLU A 382 -8.23 14.44 22.19
CA GLU A 382 -9.13 15.61 22.24
C GLU A 382 -9.24 16.29 20.86
N ASN A 383 -8.14 16.37 20.10
CA ASN A 383 -8.22 16.89 18.73
C ASN A 383 -9.15 16.06 17.85
N GLN A 384 -9.17 14.72 17.99
CA GLN A 384 -10.06 13.86 17.20
C GLN A 384 -11.56 14.02 17.52
N LYS A 385 -11.89 14.65 18.64
CA LYS A 385 -13.26 15.05 19.01
C LYS A 385 -13.64 16.44 18.53
N SER A 386 -12.71 17.21 17.99
CA SER A 386 -12.90 18.60 17.56
C SER A 386 -13.28 18.73 16.08
N ASP A 387 -13.68 19.92 15.66
CA ASP A 387 -13.93 20.25 14.24
C ASP A 387 -12.64 20.28 13.39
N GLN A 388 -11.48 20.26 14.04
CA GLN A 388 -10.16 20.21 13.38
C GLN A 388 -9.55 18.80 13.41
N LYS A 389 -10.39 17.78 13.57
CA LYS A 389 -9.90 16.39 13.56
C LYS A 389 -9.17 16.05 12.28
N VAL A 390 -8.23 15.13 12.36
CA VAL A 390 -7.61 14.49 11.20
C VAL A 390 -8.57 13.46 10.63
N ASN A 391 -8.88 13.54 9.34
CA ASN A 391 -9.73 12.55 8.66
C ASN A 391 -8.88 11.34 8.24
N PHE A 392 -9.18 10.17 8.77
CA PHE A 392 -8.55 8.92 8.37
C PHE A 392 -9.31 8.29 7.20
N ILE A 393 -8.60 7.98 6.12
CA ILE A 393 -9.14 7.31 4.95
C ILE A 393 -8.43 5.98 4.76
N PRO A 394 -9.11 4.83 4.93
CA PRO A 394 -10.51 4.69 5.35
C PRO A 394 -10.71 4.94 6.86
N GLU A 395 -11.91 5.38 7.22
CA GLU A 395 -12.30 5.82 8.59
C GLU A 395 -12.01 4.78 9.69
N ARG A 396 -12.04 3.46 9.37
CA ARG A 396 -11.75 2.41 10.36
C ARG A 396 -10.40 2.58 11.06
N PHE A 397 -9.43 3.21 10.45
CA PHE A 397 -8.11 3.44 11.04
C PHE A 397 -8.11 4.56 12.10
N GLU A 398 -9.13 5.41 12.16
CA GLU A 398 -9.31 6.33 13.27
C GLU A 398 -9.48 5.58 14.59
N HIS A 399 -10.26 4.47 14.57
CA HIS A 399 -10.38 3.61 15.75
C HIS A 399 -9.05 2.94 16.15
N THR A 400 -8.29 2.49 15.17
CA THR A 400 -6.93 1.93 15.39
C THR A 400 -6.00 2.96 16.04
N PHE A 401 -6.04 4.21 15.56
CA PHE A 401 -5.26 5.32 16.11
C PHE A 401 -5.69 5.64 17.54
N THR A 402 -7.00 5.77 17.81
CA THR A 402 -7.51 6.14 19.14
C THR A 402 -7.20 5.06 20.18
N GLN A 403 -7.39 3.78 19.86
CA GLN A 403 -7.01 2.68 20.76
C GLN A 403 -5.51 2.69 21.10
N TRP A 404 -4.66 3.02 20.16
CA TRP A 404 -3.22 3.15 20.40
C TRP A 404 -2.90 4.30 21.35
N MET A 405 -3.52 5.46 21.12
CA MET A 405 -3.31 6.64 21.99
C MET A 405 -3.83 6.42 23.41
N GLU A 406 -4.96 5.72 23.59
CA GLU A 406 -5.53 5.39 24.90
C GLU A 406 -4.60 4.48 25.73
N ASN A 407 -3.80 3.64 25.06
CA ASN A 407 -2.90 2.68 25.68
C ASN A 407 -1.41 3.08 25.53
N ALA A 408 -1.12 4.32 25.23
CA ALA A 408 0.25 4.77 24.99
C ALA A 408 1.11 4.69 26.27
N HIS A 409 2.24 3.99 26.19
CA HIS A 409 3.28 3.94 27.21
C HIS A 409 4.36 4.99 26.94
N ASP A 410 5.15 5.31 27.98
CA ASP A 410 6.27 6.23 27.84
C ASP A 410 7.24 5.75 26.75
N TRP A 411 7.62 6.67 25.89
CA TRP A 411 8.42 6.38 24.69
C TRP A 411 9.90 6.54 24.97
N VAL A 412 10.69 5.47 24.82
CA VAL A 412 12.15 5.52 24.89
C VAL A 412 12.71 6.19 23.63
N ILE A 413 13.42 7.30 23.81
CA ILE A 413 13.89 8.14 22.69
C ILE A 413 15.41 8.12 22.49
N SER A 414 16.19 7.54 23.39
CA SER A 414 17.65 7.44 23.24
C SER A 414 18.06 6.16 22.52
N ARG A 415 19.07 6.29 21.67
CA ARG A 415 19.67 5.19 20.91
C ARG A 415 21.19 5.26 21.00
N GLN A 416 21.85 4.13 21.27
CA GLN A 416 23.28 3.99 21.42
C GLN A 416 23.99 3.89 20.06
N LEU A 417 23.71 4.85 19.19
CA LEU A 417 24.21 4.98 17.85
C LEU A 417 25.12 6.19 17.72
N TRP A 418 25.87 6.28 16.62
CA TRP A 418 26.64 7.45 16.26
C TRP A 418 25.99 8.28 15.16
N TRP A 419 25.15 7.67 14.35
CA TRP A 419 24.41 8.29 13.27
C TRP A 419 23.02 8.73 13.74
N GLY A 420 22.75 10.04 13.77
CA GLY A 420 21.50 10.64 14.19
C GLY A 420 21.69 11.97 14.89
N HIS A 421 20.61 12.52 15.42
CA HIS A 421 20.62 13.73 16.24
C HIS A 421 21.18 13.43 17.63
N GLN A 422 22.38 13.84 17.91
CA GLN A 422 22.97 13.67 19.25
C GLN A 422 22.13 14.43 20.27
N ILE A 423 21.84 13.77 21.42
CA ILE A 423 20.99 14.32 22.46
C ILE A 423 21.60 15.63 23.00
N PRO A 424 20.83 16.74 23.02
CA PRO A 424 21.30 18.04 23.48
C PRO A 424 21.32 18.16 25.02
N ALA A 425 22.00 17.23 25.65
CA ALA A 425 22.23 17.16 27.08
C ALA A 425 23.71 17.00 27.37
N TRP A 426 24.20 17.63 28.42
CA TRP A 426 25.59 17.60 28.85
C TRP A 426 25.67 17.28 30.34
N TYR A 427 26.67 16.52 30.71
CA TYR A 427 26.95 16.14 32.11
C TYR A 427 28.22 16.82 32.60
N ASN A 428 28.15 17.52 33.72
CA ASN A 428 29.31 18.12 34.34
C ASN A 428 30.21 17.01 34.87
N LYS A 429 31.49 17.03 34.43
CA LYS A 429 32.49 16.00 34.75
C LYS A 429 32.83 15.91 36.23
N GLN A 430 32.62 17.00 37.01
CA GLN A 430 32.96 17.09 38.40
C GLN A 430 31.74 16.89 39.33
N THR A 431 30.61 17.53 38.99
CA THR A 431 29.42 17.54 39.84
C THR A 431 28.37 16.49 39.46
N GLY A 432 28.42 15.94 38.24
CA GLY A 432 27.38 15.08 37.68
C GLY A 432 26.09 15.82 37.30
N GLU A 433 26.06 17.15 37.40
CA GLU A 433 24.91 17.95 37.02
C GLU A 433 24.58 17.79 35.55
N THR A 434 23.28 17.74 35.21
CA THR A 434 22.82 17.66 33.83
C THR A 434 22.38 19.03 33.36
N TYR A 435 22.93 19.49 32.25
CA TYR A 435 22.51 20.66 31.49
C TYR A 435 21.80 20.22 30.21
N VAL A 436 20.63 20.75 29.91
CA VAL A 436 19.88 20.54 28.66
C VAL A 436 19.66 21.89 27.99
N GLY A 437 20.09 22.02 26.74
CA GLY A 437 20.00 23.28 26.00
C GLY A 437 20.10 23.12 24.50
N GLU A 438 19.61 24.10 23.72
CA GLU A 438 19.76 24.14 22.26
C GLU A 438 21.22 24.36 21.84
N THR A 439 22.01 24.92 22.70
CA THR A 439 23.45 25.14 22.52
C THR A 439 24.23 24.54 23.69
N ALA A 440 25.49 24.20 23.44
CA ALA A 440 26.38 23.69 24.46
C ALA A 440 26.59 24.73 25.58
N PRO A 441 26.91 24.29 26.81
CA PRO A 441 27.33 25.18 27.93
C PRO A 441 28.53 26.03 27.52
N LYS A 442 28.64 27.22 28.10
CA LYS A 442 29.74 28.17 27.78
C LYS A 442 31.12 27.64 28.13
N ASP A 443 31.23 26.86 29.20
CA ASP A 443 32.45 26.23 29.73
C ASP A 443 32.52 24.74 29.33
N ILE A 444 32.41 24.49 28.06
CA ILE A 444 32.25 23.14 27.46
C ILE A 444 33.34 22.16 27.87
N GLU A 445 34.52 22.63 28.25
CA GLU A 445 35.64 21.80 28.75
C GLU A 445 35.28 21.03 30.03
N ASN A 446 34.34 21.54 30.83
CA ASN A 446 33.86 20.92 32.07
C ASN A 446 32.71 19.96 31.85
N TRP A 447 32.21 19.83 30.63
CA TRP A 447 31.03 19.06 30.31
C TRP A 447 31.34 18.00 29.29
N GLU A 448 30.54 16.93 29.34
CA GLU A 448 30.53 15.87 28.35
C GLU A 448 29.11 15.75 27.78
N GLN A 449 29.00 15.82 26.46
CA GLN A 449 27.70 15.64 25.80
C GLN A 449 27.26 14.19 25.88
N ASP A 450 25.96 13.96 26.05
CA ASP A 450 25.36 12.63 25.99
C ASP A 450 25.81 11.92 24.71
N PRO A 451 26.37 10.70 24.78
CA PRO A 451 26.90 9.99 23.61
C PRO A 451 25.82 9.46 22.69
N ASP A 452 24.59 9.35 23.20
CA ASP A 452 23.48 8.77 22.48
C ASP A 452 22.86 9.76 21.46
N VAL A 453 22.12 9.21 20.51
CA VAL A 453 21.32 9.98 19.57
C VAL A 453 19.84 9.74 19.81
N LEU A 454 18.99 10.61 19.28
CA LEU A 454 17.56 10.47 19.36
C LEU A 454 17.06 9.40 18.38
N ASP A 455 15.96 8.75 18.78
CA ASP A 455 15.19 7.87 17.90
C ASP A 455 14.82 8.58 16.59
N THR A 456 14.94 7.87 15.47
CA THR A 456 14.58 8.37 14.13
C THR A 456 13.18 8.97 14.10
N TRP A 457 12.23 8.31 14.76
CA TRP A 457 10.84 8.76 14.82
C TRP A 457 10.63 10.07 15.59
N PHE A 458 11.59 10.49 16.41
CA PHE A 458 11.55 11.78 17.11
C PHE A 458 11.71 12.96 16.14
N SER A 459 12.65 12.86 15.21
CA SER A 459 12.85 13.87 14.16
C SER A 459 11.83 13.75 13.03
N SER A 460 11.50 12.52 12.60
CA SER A 460 10.54 12.27 11.52
C SER A 460 9.12 12.75 11.87
N ALA A 461 8.76 12.76 13.14
CA ALA A 461 7.48 13.29 13.63
C ALA A 461 7.30 14.80 13.40
N LEU A 462 8.39 15.54 13.23
CA LEU A 462 8.35 16.99 12.99
C LEU A 462 8.20 17.32 11.51
N TRP A 463 8.26 16.33 10.63
CA TRP A 463 8.35 16.46 9.18
C TRP A 463 7.31 17.42 8.56
N PRO A 464 6.01 17.39 8.91
CA PRO A 464 5.01 18.25 8.29
C PRO A 464 5.22 19.74 8.49
N PHE A 465 5.88 20.16 9.55
CA PHE A 465 6.08 21.57 9.89
C PHE A 465 7.55 22.02 9.90
N SER A 466 8.46 21.16 10.34
CA SER A 466 9.90 21.49 10.33
C SER A 466 10.46 21.66 8.91
N THR A 467 9.95 20.89 7.94
CA THR A 467 10.34 21.00 6.53
C THR A 467 9.97 22.34 5.90
N MET A 468 8.96 23.02 6.45
CA MET A 468 8.45 24.30 5.96
C MET A 468 9.05 25.51 6.68
N GLY A 469 10.04 25.27 7.57
CA GLY A 469 10.82 26.33 8.20
C GLY A 469 10.60 26.49 9.70
N TRP A 470 9.63 25.81 10.32
CA TRP A 470 9.50 25.82 11.77
C TRP A 470 10.84 25.38 12.43
N PRO A 471 11.34 26.03 13.50
CA PRO A 471 10.62 26.85 14.48
C PRO A 471 10.49 28.33 14.14
N ASP A 472 10.85 28.78 12.94
CA ASP A 472 10.53 30.12 12.49
C ASP A 472 9.04 30.16 12.06
N GLU A 473 8.16 30.66 12.93
CA GLU A 473 6.73 30.78 12.65
C GLU A 473 6.40 31.79 11.54
N ASP A 474 7.34 32.64 11.19
CA ASP A 474 7.23 33.62 10.11
C ASP A 474 7.72 33.09 8.77
N ALA A 475 8.26 31.87 8.72
CA ALA A 475 8.71 31.24 7.48
C ALA A 475 7.58 31.21 6.42
N PRO A 476 7.84 31.67 5.18
CA PRO A 476 6.79 31.83 4.16
C PRO A 476 6.07 30.55 3.83
N ASP A 477 6.81 29.43 3.70
CA ASP A 477 6.22 28.13 3.35
C ASP A 477 5.40 27.56 4.53
N PHE A 478 5.85 27.77 5.78
CA PHE A 478 5.09 27.37 6.97
C PHE A 478 3.75 28.13 7.05
N LYS A 479 3.76 29.46 6.84
CA LYS A 479 2.51 30.25 6.85
C LYS A 479 1.56 29.89 5.71
N ARG A 480 2.10 29.46 4.56
CA ARG A 480 1.32 29.24 3.35
C ARG A 480 0.75 27.83 3.26
N TYR A 481 1.53 26.82 3.61
CA TYR A 481 1.26 25.42 3.29
C TYR A 481 1.03 24.53 4.51
N PHE A 482 1.26 25.02 5.73
CA PHE A 482 0.97 24.28 6.95
C PHE A 482 -0.36 24.71 7.60
N PRO A 483 -1.24 23.79 8.08
CA PRO A 483 -1.17 22.33 7.95
C PRO A 483 -1.20 21.85 6.51
N THR A 484 -0.57 20.67 6.23
CA THR A 484 -0.61 20.10 4.88
C THR A 484 -2.00 19.61 4.54
N SER A 485 -2.30 19.53 3.24
CA SER A 485 -3.64 19.14 2.79
C SER A 485 -3.90 17.65 3.01
N THR A 486 -2.95 16.82 2.61
CA THR A 486 -3.07 15.35 2.69
C THR A 486 -1.73 14.75 3.04
N LEU A 487 -1.74 13.73 3.89
CA LEU A 487 -0.66 12.77 4.06
C LEU A 487 -1.06 11.47 3.36
N VAL A 488 -0.18 10.87 2.58
CA VAL A 488 -0.36 9.52 2.04
C VAL A 488 0.73 8.63 2.62
N THR A 489 0.37 7.48 3.16
CA THR A 489 1.35 6.54 3.72
C THR A 489 0.76 5.13 3.90
N GLY A 490 1.61 4.13 4.15
CA GLY A 490 1.17 2.78 4.50
C GLY A 490 0.46 2.71 5.85
N TYR A 491 -0.55 1.86 5.98
CA TYR A 491 -1.25 1.68 7.25
C TYR A 491 -0.37 1.09 8.36
N ASP A 492 0.73 0.44 8.01
CA ASP A 492 1.65 -0.22 8.93
C ASP A 492 2.49 0.75 9.78
N ILE A 493 2.56 2.03 9.39
CA ILE A 493 3.29 3.07 10.15
C ILE A 493 2.38 4.09 10.84
N ILE A 494 1.10 3.77 11.06
CA ILE A 494 0.20 4.63 11.85
C ILE A 494 0.78 4.92 13.23
N PHE A 495 1.25 3.89 13.92
CA PHE A 495 1.79 4.01 15.27
C PHE A 495 3.18 4.65 15.32
N PHE A 496 4.01 4.33 14.33
CA PHE A 496 5.38 4.83 14.26
C PHE A 496 5.45 6.30 13.89
N TRP A 497 4.63 6.73 12.91
CA TRP A 497 4.80 8.02 12.28
C TRP A 497 3.56 8.91 12.37
N VAL A 498 2.41 8.44 11.92
CA VAL A 498 1.19 9.26 11.85
C VAL A 498 0.80 9.79 13.24
N SER A 499 0.75 8.91 14.25
CA SER A 499 0.41 9.29 15.61
C SER A 499 1.39 10.29 16.20
N ARG A 500 2.70 10.09 15.96
CA ARG A 500 3.76 10.97 16.44
C ARG A 500 3.72 12.34 15.78
N MET A 501 3.43 12.41 14.49
CA MET A 501 3.22 13.69 13.80
C MET A 501 2.02 14.44 14.39
N ILE A 502 0.91 13.77 14.70
CA ILE A 502 -0.29 14.39 15.23
C ILE A 502 -0.01 15.02 16.58
N PHE A 503 0.48 14.27 17.57
CA PHE A 503 0.69 14.85 18.89
C PHE A 503 1.83 15.87 18.94
N GLN A 504 2.90 15.69 18.19
CA GLN A 504 4.00 16.65 18.10
C GLN A 504 3.53 17.98 17.46
N SER A 505 2.77 17.89 16.37
CA SER A 505 2.23 19.07 15.72
C SER A 505 1.30 19.85 16.64
N LEU A 506 0.37 19.18 17.30
CA LEU A 506 -0.55 19.80 18.26
C LEU A 506 0.20 20.46 19.42
N GLU A 507 1.21 19.80 19.97
CA GLU A 507 2.00 20.33 21.09
C GLU A 507 2.79 21.58 20.73
N PHE A 508 3.36 21.64 19.51
CA PHE A 508 4.28 22.71 19.14
C PHE A 508 3.67 23.81 18.27
N THR A 509 2.57 23.55 17.58
CA THR A 509 1.93 24.51 16.67
C THR A 509 0.47 24.81 17.03
N GLY A 510 -0.13 24.02 17.92
CA GLY A 510 -1.55 24.10 18.26
C GLY A 510 -2.49 23.65 17.13
N LYS A 511 -1.96 23.01 16.07
CA LYS A 511 -2.73 22.59 14.90
C LYS A 511 -2.40 21.13 14.54
N PRO A 512 -3.37 20.38 13.97
CA PRO A 512 -3.06 19.07 13.39
C PRO A 512 -2.06 19.23 12.23
N PRO A 513 -1.24 18.19 11.93
CA PRO A 513 -0.20 18.31 10.92
C PRO A 513 -0.71 18.30 9.49
N PHE A 514 -1.86 17.67 9.25
CA PHE A 514 -2.54 17.52 7.97
C PHE A 514 -4.05 17.41 8.19
N LYS A 515 -4.82 17.72 7.14
CA LYS A 515 -6.27 17.60 7.16
C LYS A 515 -6.71 16.14 6.99
N ASP A 516 -6.22 15.51 5.94
CA ASP A 516 -6.58 14.14 5.58
C ASP A 516 -5.35 13.23 5.66
N VAL A 517 -5.53 11.98 6.10
CA VAL A 517 -4.51 10.93 6.01
C VAL A 517 -5.06 9.76 5.22
N LEU A 518 -4.51 9.56 4.02
CA LEU A 518 -4.82 8.43 3.16
C LEU A 518 -3.87 7.28 3.48
N LEU A 519 -4.44 6.17 3.90
CA LEU A 519 -3.70 4.98 4.26
C LEU A 519 -3.87 3.92 3.18
N HIS A 520 -2.77 3.57 2.51
CA HIS A 520 -2.75 2.49 1.55
C HIS A 520 -2.28 1.18 2.19
N GLY A 521 -2.51 0.06 1.50
CA GLY A 521 -2.06 -1.26 1.92
C GLY A 521 -0.62 -1.56 1.50
N LEU A 522 -0.27 -2.85 1.51
CA LEU A 522 1.04 -3.34 1.09
C LEU A 522 0.95 -4.01 -0.29
N ILE A 523 2.06 -3.99 -1.03
CA ILE A 523 2.16 -4.76 -2.27
C ILE A 523 2.64 -6.17 -1.94
N ARG A 524 1.88 -7.17 -2.41
CA ARG A 524 2.15 -8.59 -2.23
C ARG A 524 2.53 -9.23 -3.56
N ASP A 525 3.21 -10.37 -3.49
CA ASP A 525 3.49 -11.17 -4.68
C ASP A 525 2.20 -11.84 -5.24
N GLU A 526 2.30 -12.54 -6.35
CA GLU A 526 1.16 -13.21 -7.00
C GLU A 526 0.46 -14.22 -6.08
N GLN A 527 1.18 -14.83 -5.14
CA GLN A 527 0.66 -15.76 -4.15
C GLN A 527 0.07 -15.07 -2.90
N GLY A 528 0.09 -13.73 -2.86
CA GLY A 528 -0.42 -12.94 -1.74
C GLY A 528 0.53 -12.85 -0.54
N ARG A 529 1.80 -13.23 -0.68
CA ARG A 529 2.80 -13.16 0.39
C ARG A 529 3.44 -11.78 0.43
N LYS A 530 3.82 -11.31 1.62
CA LYS A 530 4.60 -10.07 1.78
C LYS A 530 5.93 -10.22 1.03
N MET A 531 6.29 -9.21 0.23
CA MET A 531 7.59 -9.18 -0.43
C MET A 531 8.70 -8.92 0.58
N SER A 532 9.76 -9.71 0.55
CA SER A 532 10.92 -9.53 1.41
C SER A 532 12.20 -10.01 0.72
N LYS A 533 13.35 -9.46 1.15
CA LYS A 533 14.66 -9.89 0.64
C LYS A 533 14.96 -11.35 1.00
N SER A 534 14.50 -11.81 2.16
CA SER A 534 14.71 -13.19 2.64
C SER A 534 13.95 -14.23 1.82
N LEU A 535 12.79 -13.87 1.27
CA LEU A 535 12.00 -14.74 0.39
C LEU A 535 12.43 -14.65 -1.08
N GLY A 536 13.27 -13.66 -1.45
CA GLY A 536 13.70 -13.45 -2.83
C GLY A 536 12.56 -13.11 -3.80
N ASN A 537 11.39 -12.70 -3.30
CA ASN A 537 10.19 -12.36 -4.08
C ASN A 537 9.99 -10.85 -4.27
N GLY A 538 11.00 -10.04 -3.91
CA GLY A 538 10.99 -8.60 -4.12
C GLY A 538 11.14 -8.25 -5.60
N ILE A 539 10.33 -7.31 -6.07
CA ILE A 539 10.35 -6.80 -7.45
C ILE A 539 10.91 -5.38 -7.42
N ASP A 540 11.96 -5.15 -8.23
CA ASP A 540 12.52 -3.80 -8.42
C ASP A 540 11.59 -3.01 -9.35
N PRO A 541 11.04 -1.86 -8.94
CA PRO A 541 10.21 -1.02 -9.80
C PRO A 541 10.94 -0.57 -11.07
N MET A 542 12.27 -0.46 -11.03
CA MET A 542 13.05 -0.07 -12.19
C MET A 542 13.05 -1.15 -13.28
N ASP A 543 13.06 -2.42 -12.91
CA ASP A 543 12.94 -3.53 -13.87
C ASP A 543 11.57 -3.49 -14.58
N VAL A 544 10.51 -3.20 -13.82
CA VAL A 544 9.15 -3.05 -14.36
C VAL A 544 9.07 -1.84 -15.31
N ILE A 545 9.59 -0.68 -14.90
CA ILE A 545 9.62 0.53 -15.75
C ILE A 545 10.45 0.30 -17.01
N ASN A 546 11.61 -0.36 -16.91
CA ASN A 546 12.44 -0.67 -18.06
C ASN A 546 11.74 -1.59 -19.06
N LYS A 547 10.81 -2.43 -18.63
CA LYS A 547 10.07 -3.33 -19.53
C LYS A 547 8.80 -2.70 -20.10
N TYR A 548 8.03 -1.99 -19.28
CA TYR A 548 6.67 -1.55 -19.60
C TYR A 548 6.50 -0.02 -19.69
N GLY A 549 7.46 0.74 -19.18
CA GLY A 549 7.36 2.19 -19.00
C GLY A 549 6.78 2.61 -17.66
N ALA A 550 7.03 3.85 -17.28
CA ALA A 550 6.54 4.45 -16.03
C ALA A 550 5.01 4.55 -15.99
N ASP A 551 4.39 4.98 -17.09
CA ASP A 551 2.93 5.17 -17.16
C ASP A 551 2.17 3.87 -16.97
N ALA A 552 2.70 2.74 -17.46
CA ALA A 552 2.08 1.42 -17.26
C ALA A 552 2.13 0.98 -15.77
N LEU A 553 3.25 1.23 -15.09
CA LEU A 553 3.36 0.96 -13.67
C LEU A 553 2.42 1.87 -12.87
N ARG A 554 2.39 3.17 -13.15
CA ARG A 554 1.50 4.14 -12.49
C ARG A 554 0.03 3.79 -12.68
N TRP A 555 -0.37 3.37 -13.89
CA TRP A 555 -1.72 2.88 -14.17
C TRP A 555 -2.08 1.67 -13.32
N PHE A 556 -1.22 0.66 -13.31
CA PHE A 556 -1.42 -0.54 -12.50
C PHE A 556 -1.58 -0.21 -11.01
N LEU A 557 -0.71 0.66 -10.48
CA LEU A 557 -0.72 1.06 -9.07
C LEU A 557 -1.97 1.87 -8.71
N SER A 558 -2.46 2.73 -9.59
CA SER A 558 -3.66 3.53 -9.35
C SER A 558 -4.94 2.72 -9.52
N GLN A 559 -5.09 1.96 -10.60
CA GLN A 559 -6.29 1.17 -10.88
C GLN A 559 -6.51 0.04 -9.87
N GLY A 560 -5.43 -0.53 -9.33
CA GLY A 560 -5.49 -1.54 -8.29
C GLY A 560 -5.73 -0.99 -6.89
N SER A 561 -5.74 0.34 -6.71
CA SER A 561 -5.74 0.97 -5.39
C SER A 561 -7.15 1.06 -4.80
N THR A 562 -7.29 0.50 -3.60
CA THR A 562 -8.42 0.74 -2.70
C THR A 562 -7.85 1.11 -1.34
N ALA A 563 -8.35 2.18 -0.74
CA ALA A 563 -7.84 2.69 0.53
C ALA A 563 -7.81 1.60 1.62
N GLY A 564 -6.66 1.42 2.23
CA GLY A 564 -6.42 0.45 3.31
C GLY A 564 -6.41 -1.02 2.89
N GLN A 565 -6.34 -1.34 1.59
CA GLN A 565 -6.26 -2.72 1.10
C GLN A 565 -4.94 -2.99 0.41
N ASP A 566 -4.46 -4.24 0.53
CA ASP A 566 -3.26 -4.71 -0.15
C ASP A 566 -3.54 -4.97 -1.63
N ILE A 567 -2.55 -4.73 -2.48
CA ILE A 567 -2.62 -5.11 -3.90
C ILE A 567 -1.65 -6.27 -4.20
N ARG A 568 -2.05 -7.11 -5.15
CA ARG A 568 -1.20 -8.20 -5.65
C ARG A 568 -0.58 -7.77 -6.97
N PHE A 569 0.74 -7.80 -7.02
CA PHE A 569 1.47 -7.59 -8.27
C PHE A 569 1.32 -8.81 -9.18
N SER A 570 1.12 -8.54 -10.49
CA SER A 570 1.08 -9.58 -11.52
C SER A 570 1.59 -9.01 -12.83
N TYR A 571 2.41 -9.78 -13.55
CA TYR A 571 2.89 -9.39 -14.88
C TYR A 571 1.77 -9.37 -15.93
N ASP A 572 0.74 -10.23 -15.80
CA ASP A 572 -0.43 -10.19 -16.69
C ASP A 572 -1.19 -8.86 -16.59
N LYS A 573 -1.28 -8.30 -15.38
CA LYS A 573 -1.86 -6.96 -15.18
C LYS A 573 -0.99 -5.86 -15.77
N MET A 574 0.34 -6.02 -15.73
CA MET A 574 1.25 -5.08 -16.39
C MET A 574 1.14 -5.16 -17.92
N ASP A 575 1.00 -6.36 -18.48
CA ASP A 575 0.72 -6.53 -19.92
C ASP A 575 -0.61 -5.87 -20.31
N ALA A 576 -1.67 -6.01 -19.50
CA ALA A 576 -2.94 -5.33 -19.71
C ALA A 576 -2.81 -3.80 -19.64
N ALA A 577 -2.05 -3.26 -18.68
CA ALA A 577 -1.78 -1.83 -18.57
C ALA A 577 -1.05 -1.30 -19.81
N TRP A 578 -0.01 -1.98 -20.27
CA TRP A 578 0.71 -1.62 -21.47
C TRP A 578 -0.19 -1.67 -22.72
N ASN A 579 -1.02 -2.71 -22.87
CA ASN A 579 -1.98 -2.84 -23.96
C ASN A 579 -2.99 -1.69 -23.97
N PHE A 580 -3.45 -1.25 -22.80
CA PHE A 580 -4.33 -0.10 -22.69
C PHE A 580 -3.66 1.20 -23.21
N ILE A 581 -2.42 1.45 -22.79
CA ILE A 581 -1.66 2.61 -23.28
C ILE A 581 -1.44 2.53 -24.79
N ASN A 582 -1.11 1.35 -25.33
CA ASN A 582 -0.96 1.17 -26.76
C ASN A 582 -2.27 1.37 -27.54
N LYS A 583 -3.44 1.03 -26.95
CA LYS A 583 -4.77 1.35 -27.50
C LYS A 583 -4.98 2.88 -27.54
N ILE A 584 -4.69 3.58 -26.45
CA ILE A 584 -4.76 5.06 -26.38
C ILE A 584 -3.85 5.67 -27.45
N TRP A 585 -2.61 5.19 -27.56
CA TRP A 585 -1.64 5.66 -28.55
C TRP A 585 -2.19 5.55 -29.99
N ASN A 586 -2.71 4.38 -30.34
CA ASN A 586 -3.23 4.15 -31.69
C ASN A 586 -4.50 4.94 -31.98
N ALA A 587 -5.41 5.06 -31.03
CA ALA A 587 -6.60 5.88 -31.12
C ALA A 587 -6.25 7.36 -31.32
N SER A 588 -5.33 7.87 -30.49
CA SER A 588 -4.84 9.26 -30.61
C SER A 588 -4.14 9.51 -31.94
N ARG A 589 -3.30 8.57 -32.38
CA ARG A 589 -2.65 8.64 -33.70
C ARG A 589 -3.67 8.73 -34.83
N TYR A 590 -4.73 7.91 -34.81
CA TYR A 590 -5.82 7.97 -35.76
C TYR A 590 -6.49 9.34 -35.76
N VAL A 591 -6.87 9.87 -34.61
CA VAL A 591 -7.49 11.18 -34.47
C VAL A 591 -6.56 12.25 -35.02
N ILE A 592 -5.30 12.33 -34.58
CA ILE A 592 -4.31 13.34 -34.97
C ILE A 592 -4.10 13.36 -36.51
N MET A 593 -4.07 12.19 -37.15
CA MET A 593 -3.93 12.08 -38.62
C MET A 593 -5.13 12.67 -39.36
N ASN A 594 -6.30 12.70 -38.74
CA ASN A 594 -7.55 13.19 -39.36
C ASN A 594 -7.89 14.65 -39.03
N LEU A 595 -7.16 15.35 -38.13
CA LEU A 595 -7.49 16.71 -37.69
C LEU A 595 -7.31 17.81 -38.79
N GLY A 596 -6.53 17.51 -39.84
CA GLY A 596 -6.24 18.52 -40.85
C GLY A 596 -5.37 19.67 -40.36
N GLU A 597 -5.66 20.90 -40.75
CA GLU A 597 -4.91 22.14 -40.42
C GLU A 597 -5.49 22.87 -39.19
N MET A 598 -6.15 22.16 -38.29
CA MET A 598 -6.71 22.71 -37.06
C MET A 598 -5.62 23.34 -36.18
N THR A 599 -5.88 24.52 -35.62
CA THR A 599 -4.96 25.22 -34.72
C THR A 599 -5.26 24.97 -33.23
N GLN A 600 -6.53 24.80 -32.89
CA GLN A 600 -6.99 24.43 -31.55
C GLN A 600 -8.36 23.74 -31.61
N PRO A 601 -8.68 22.84 -30.70
CA PRO A 601 -10.00 22.22 -30.59
C PRO A 601 -11.05 23.25 -30.18
N VAL A 602 -12.11 23.41 -30.95
CA VAL A 602 -13.26 24.27 -30.61
C VAL A 602 -14.53 23.46 -30.81
N LEU A 603 -15.36 23.35 -29.77
CA LEU A 603 -16.67 22.73 -29.93
C LEU A 603 -17.54 23.51 -30.91
N PRO A 604 -18.08 22.84 -31.95
CA PRO A 604 -19.03 23.48 -32.86
C PRO A 604 -20.33 23.82 -32.14
N ASP A 605 -21.18 24.63 -32.82
CA ASP A 605 -22.52 24.92 -32.35
C ASP A 605 -23.35 23.64 -32.16
N GLN A 606 -24.11 23.58 -31.08
CA GLN A 606 -24.92 22.41 -30.68
C GLN A 606 -25.92 21.96 -31.79
N SER A 607 -26.39 22.91 -32.60
CA SER A 607 -27.30 22.62 -33.70
C SER A 607 -26.69 21.76 -34.83
N LYS A 608 -25.37 21.62 -34.82
CA LYS A 608 -24.60 20.82 -35.79
C LYS A 608 -24.24 19.42 -35.28
N TRP A 609 -24.57 19.11 -34.03
CA TRP A 609 -24.25 17.82 -33.44
C TRP A 609 -25.25 16.75 -33.87
N ASN A 610 -24.75 15.66 -34.43
CA ASN A 610 -25.54 14.48 -34.67
C ASN A 610 -25.73 13.67 -33.35
N LEU A 611 -26.42 12.53 -33.40
CA LEU A 611 -26.69 11.70 -32.24
C LEU A 611 -25.39 11.20 -31.56
N THR A 612 -24.41 10.75 -32.34
CA THR A 612 -23.16 10.20 -31.77
C THR A 612 -22.29 11.30 -31.17
N ASP A 613 -22.35 12.52 -31.67
CA ASP A 613 -21.66 13.69 -31.11
C ASP A 613 -22.24 14.06 -29.73
N LYS A 614 -23.57 14.17 -29.66
CA LYS A 614 -24.27 14.45 -28.39
C LYS A 614 -23.95 13.37 -27.33
N TRP A 615 -24.00 12.12 -27.78
CA TRP A 615 -23.71 10.98 -26.90
C TRP A 615 -22.29 11.00 -26.35
N ILE A 616 -21.27 11.12 -27.23
CA ILE A 616 -19.88 11.06 -26.73
C ILE A 616 -19.53 12.26 -25.85
N LEU A 617 -20.09 13.45 -26.16
CA LEU A 617 -19.89 14.62 -25.30
C LEU A 617 -20.59 14.47 -23.96
N SER A 618 -21.79 13.85 -23.91
CA SER A 618 -22.48 13.54 -22.65
C SER A 618 -21.70 12.50 -21.84
N ARG A 619 -21.19 11.43 -22.46
CA ARG A 619 -20.37 10.40 -21.82
C ARG A 619 -19.06 10.98 -21.28
N LEU A 620 -18.37 11.84 -22.07
CA LEU A 620 -17.19 12.56 -21.59
C LEU A 620 -17.51 13.40 -20.36
N ASN A 621 -18.59 14.16 -20.40
CA ASN A 621 -19.01 15.05 -19.32
C ASN A 621 -19.30 14.28 -18.01
N GLU A 622 -20.01 13.16 -18.11
CA GLU A 622 -20.23 12.28 -16.95
C GLU A 622 -18.91 11.67 -16.43
N THR A 623 -17.99 11.31 -17.33
CA THR A 623 -16.65 10.79 -16.95
C THR A 623 -15.84 11.85 -16.23
N VAL A 624 -15.85 13.11 -16.70
CA VAL A 624 -15.19 14.24 -16.01
C VAL A 624 -15.71 14.38 -14.57
N LYS A 625 -17.02 14.33 -14.40
CA LYS A 625 -17.67 14.41 -13.09
C LYS A 625 -17.24 13.26 -12.18
N GLN A 626 -17.34 12.02 -12.67
CA GLN A 626 -17.01 10.81 -11.90
C GLN A 626 -15.54 10.79 -11.49
N VAL A 627 -14.63 11.01 -12.44
CA VAL A 627 -13.18 10.97 -12.16
C VAL A 627 -12.77 12.07 -11.18
N THR A 628 -13.35 13.27 -11.31
CA THR A 628 -13.11 14.37 -10.36
C THR A 628 -13.56 13.98 -8.96
N HIS A 629 -14.78 13.44 -8.85
CA HIS A 629 -15.31 12.98 -7.56
C HIS A 629 -14.44 11.88 -6.94
N PHE A 630 -14.05 10.87 -7.72
CA PHE A 630 -13.24 9.76 -7.21
C PHE A 630 -11.85 10.20 -6.75
N PHE A 631 -11.20 11.14 -7.43
CA PHE A 631 -9.94 11.69 -6.93
C PHE A 631 -10.14 12.52 -5.67
N ASP A 632 -11.22 13.29 -5.56
CA ASP A 632 -11.53 14.08 -4.36
C ASP A 632 -11.92 13.20 -3.14
N THR A 633 -12.37 11.97 -3.40
CA THR A 633 -12.68 10.95 -2.36
C THR A 633 -11.60 9.88 -2.20
N TYR A 634 -10.48 10.02 -2.92
CA TYR A 634 -9.35 9.08 -2.90
C TYR A 634 -9.65 7.67 -3.43
N ASP A 635 -10.66 7.55 -4.30
CA ASP A 635 -11.07 6.28 -4.93
C ASP A 635 -10.38 6.08 -6.29
N PHE A 636 -9.06 5.96 -6.29
CA PHE A 636 -8.24 5.88 -7.52
C PHE A 636 -8.61 4.71 -8.42
N GLY A 637 -8.99 3.57 -7.84
CA GLY A 637 -9.44 2.41 -8.59
C GLY A 637 -10.71 2.67 -9.40
N GLU A 638 -11.68 3.36 -8.81
CA GLU A 638 -12.92 3.74 -9.50
C GLU A 638 -12.67 4.82 -10.57
N ALA A 639 -11.79 5.78 -10.29
CA ALA A 639 -11.35 6.75 -11.29
C ALA A 639 -10.74 6.06 -12.52
N GLY A 640 -9.84 5.10 -12.28
CA GLY A 640 -9.23 4.30 -13.33
C GLY A 640 -10.26 3.48 -14.13
N ARG A 641 -11.26 2.90 -13.46
CA ARG A 641 -12.35 2.15 -14.11
C ARG A 641 -13.21 3.05 -15.00
N ALA A 642 -13.61 4.21 -14.51
CA ALA A 642 -14.39 5.19 -15.28
C ALA A 642 -13.62 5.64 -16.53
N LEU A 643 -12.33 5.96 -16.39
CA LEU A 643 -11.46 6.31 -17.52
C LEU A 643 -11.32 5.16 -18.52
N TYR A 644 -11.11 3.94 -18.04
CA TYR A 644 -10.98 2.78 -18.92
C TYR A 644 -12.25 2.55 -19.74
N THR A 645 -13.42 2.53 -19.09
CA THR A 645 -14.72 2.33 -19.76
C THR A 645 -14.96 3.40 -20.81
N PHE A 646 -14.78 4.67 -20.46
CA PHE A 646 -14.98 5.76 -21.43
C PHE A 646 -14.02 5.65 -22.62
N ILE A 647 -12.72 5.44 -22.35
CA ILE A 647 -11.70 5.45 -23.41
C ILE A 647 -11.82 4.21 -24.30
N TRP A 648 -11.94 3.03 -23.68
CA TRP A 648 -11.94 1.78 -24.44
C TRP A 648 -13.28 1.54 -25.11
N ASP A 649 -14.37 1.55 -24.32
CA ASP A 649 -15.69 1.16 -24.79
C ASP A 649 -16.39 2.30 -25.56
N ASP A 650 -16.50 3.50 -24.97
CA ASP A 650 -17.27 4.58 -25.61
C ASP A 650 -16.48 5.24 -26.76
N PHE A 651 -15.25 5.70 -26.48
CA PHE A 651 -14.48 6.48 -27.45
C PHE A 651 -13.84 5.62 -28.55
N CYS A 652 -13.07 4.58 -28.19
CA CYS A 652 -12.32 3.78 -29.14
C CYS A 652 -13.19 2.81 -29.95
N ASP A 653 -14.07 2.06 -29.26
CA ASP A 653 -14.82 0.97 -29.89
C ASP A 653 -16.06 1.48 -30.64
N TRP A 654 -16.61 2.62 -30.23
CA TRP A 654 -17.80 3.19 -30.85
C TRP A 654 -17.57 4.51 -31.54
N TYR A 655 -17.26 5.60 -30.83
CA TYR A 655 -17.25 6.93 -31.45
C TYR A 655 -16.24 7.05 -32.58
N ILE A 656 -15.01 6.60 -32.41
CA ILE A 656 -14.00 6.59 -33.45
C ILE A 656 -14.47 5.76 -34.65
N GLU A 657 -15.06 4.60 -34.43
CA GLU A 657 -15.53 3.76 -35.54
C GLU A 657 -16.71 4.37 -36.27
N MET A 658 -17.65 5.02 -35.58
CA MET A 658 -18.79 5.74 -36.19
C MET A 658 -18.35 6.97 -36.95
N SER A 659 -17.35 7.71 -36.45
CA SER A 659 -16.82 8.91 -37.12
C SER A 659 -16.13 8.63 -38.45
N LYS A 660 -15.68 7.38 -38.71
CA LYS A 660 -14.97 7.04 -39.96
C LYS A 660 -15.79 7.28 -41.22
N GLU A 661 -17.08 7.00 -41.15
CA GLU A 661 -17.98 7.20 -42.30
C GLU A 661 -18.12 8.67 -42.64
N ILE A 662 -18.36 9.52 -41.66
CA ILE A 662 -18.46 10.95 -41.81
C ILE A 662 -17.15 11.53 -42.40
N LEU A 663 -16.01 11.09 -41.84
CA LEU A 663 -14.68 11.57 -42.27
C LEU A 663 -14.31 11.15 -43.70
N THR A 664 -14.87 10.06 -44.23
CA THR A 664 -14.64 9.56 -45.58
C THR A 664 -15.73 9.98 -46.55
N GLY A 665 -16.88 10.52 -46.11
CA GLY A 665 -17.99 11.02 -46.93
C GLY A 665 -17.63 12.28 -47.74
N ASP A 666 -18.63 12.92 -48.34
CA ASP A 666 -18.44 14.09 -49.20
C ASP A 666 -18.85 15.41 -48.51
N ASP A 667 -19.49 15.37 -47.35
CA ASP A 667 -19.94 16.55 -46.62
C ASP A 667 -18.79 17.16 -45.79
N GLU A 668 -18.21 18.23 -46.30
CA GLU A 668 -17.09 18.93 -45.65
C GLU A 668 -17.49 19.67 -44.36
N GLU A 669 -18.76 20.04 -44.18
CA GLU A 669 -19.25 20.66 -42.95
C GLU A 669 -19.36 19.60 -41.86
N ALA A 670 -19.93 18.45 -42.14
CA ALA A 670 -20.01 17.31 -41.21
C ALA A 670 -18.60 16.81 -40.83
N LYS A 671 -17.67 16.70 -41.79
CA LYS A 671 -16.26 16.38 -41.52
C LYS A 671 -15.62 17.37 -40.57
N ALA A 672 -15.77 18.67 -40.82
CA ALA A 672 -15.20 19.71 -39.98
C ALA A 672 -15.76 19.65 -38.54
N ASN A 673 -17.07 19.41 -38.42
CA ASN A 673 -17.72 19.20 -37.12
C ASN A 673 -17.14 18.00 -36.38
N THR A 674 -17.09 16.84 -36.99
CA THR A 674 -16.57 15.60 -36.42
C THR A 674 -15.10 15.72 -36.05
N ARG A 675 -14.25 16.38 -36.85
CA ARG A 675 -12.83 16.66 -36.52
C ARG A 675 -12.70 17.49 -35.25
N ASN A 676 -13.53 18.53 -35.08
CA ASN A 676 -13.50 19.37 -33.88
C ASN A 676 -13.93 18.59 -32.64
N ILE A 677 -14.96 17.75 -32.72
CA ILE A 677 -15.42 16.95 -31.58
C ILE A 677 -14.38 15.88 -31.23
N LEU A 678 -13.82 15.18 -32.21
CA LEU A 678 -12.72 14.22 -31.97
C LEU A 678 -11.52 14.87 -31.27
N ALA A 679 -11.12 16.07 -31.75
CA ALA A 679 -10.02 16.82 -31.13
C ALA A 679 -10.35 17.24 -29.69
N TYR A 680 -11.57 17.74 -29.45
CA TYR A 680 -12.01 18.16 -28.12
C TYR A 680 -12.08 16.96 -27.15
N VAL A 681 -12.70 15.87 -27.57
CA VAL A 681 -12.80 14.65 -26.74
C VAL A 681 -11.44 14.11 -26.43
N LEU A 682 -10.51 14.06 -27.40
CA LEU A 682 -9.15 13.58 -27.16
C LEU A 682 -8.39 14.53 -26.21
N ASP A 683 -8.44 15.84 -26.38
CA ASP A 683 -7.80 16.83 -25.52
C ASP A 683 -8.26 16.68 -24.07
N GLN A 684 -9.58 16.63 -23.85
CA GLN A 684 -10.14 16.48 -22.50
C GLN A 684 -9.78 15.12 -21.88
N THR A 685 -9.77 14.06 -22.67
CA THR A 685 -9.36 12.71 -22.23
C THR A 685 -7.90 12.68 -21.81
N LEU A 686 -6.99 13.27 -22.57
CA LEU A 686 -5.58 13.34 -22.22
C LEU A 686 -5.35 14.15 -20.95
N ARG A 687 -6.11 15.23 -20.73
CA ARG A 687 -6.04 16.02 -19.49
C ARG A 687 -6.56 15.25 -18.27
N LEU A 688 -7.61 14.44 -18.41
CA LEU A 688 -8.10 13.55 -17.35
C LEU A 688 -7.07 12.45 -16.98
N LEU A 689 -6.37 11.92 -18.00
CA LEU A 689 -5.35 10.88 -17.82
C LEU A 689 -4.01 11.40 -17.29
N GLN A 690 -3.70 12.67 -17.52
CA GLN A 690 -2.39 13.26 -17.22
C GLN A 690 -1.92 13.02 -15.78
N PRO A 691 -2.77 13.10 -14.74
CA PRO A 691 -2.33 12.81 -13.39
C PRO A 691 -1.80 11.37 -13.20
N ILE A 692 -2.34 10.40 -13.93
CA ILE A 692 -1.96 8.98 -13.84
C ILE A 692 -0.81 8.65 -14.80
N MET A 693 -0.91 9.08 -16.05
CA MET A 693 -0.02 8.74 -17.19
C MET A 693 0.66 9.99 -17.77
N PRO A 694 1.60 10.61 -17.02
CA PRO A 694 2.13 11.92 -17.42
C PRO A 694 2.95 11.92 -18.69
N PHE A 695 3.67 10.84 -19.01
CA PHE A 695 4.58 10.83 -20.15
C PHE A 695 3.85 10.68 -21.48
N VAL A 696 3.01 9.66 -21.62
CA VAL A 696 2.27 9.39 -22.86
C VAL A 696 1.28 10.50 -23.17
N THR A 697 0.63 11.06 -22.14
CA THR A 697 -0.32 12.16 -22.35
C THR A 697 0.37 13.44 -22.80
N GLU A 698 1.55 13.76 -22.26
CA GLU A 698 2.35 14.89 -22.74
C GLU A 698 2.76 14.70 -24.22
N GLU A 699 3.29 13.53 -24.59
CA GLU A 699 3.73 13.27 -25.97
C GLU A 699 2.56 13.38 -26.97
N LEU A 700 1.41 12.79 -26.63
CA LEU A 700 0.21 12.84 -27.47
C LEU A 700 -0.36 14.25 -27.56
N TRP A 701 -0.39 14.97 -26.44
CA TRP A 701 -0.92 16.33 -26.39
C TRP A 701 -0.03 17.32 -27.18
N GLN A 702 1.29 17.16 -27.12
CA GLN A 702 2.22 17.95 -27.93
C GLN A 702 2.09 17.66 -29.44
N ALA A 703 1.59 16.49 -29.84
CA ALA A 703 1.39 16.12 -31.22
C ALA A 703 0.07 16.63 -31.82
N MET A 704 -0.87 17.07 -30.98
CA MET A 704 -2.16 17.60 -31.42
C MET A 704 -2.22 19.15 -31.32
N PRO A 705 -3.19 19.80 -31.95
CA PRO A 705 -3.44 21.23 -31.75
C PRO A 705 -3.79 21.51 -30.28
N HIS A 706 -3.07 22.42 -29.64
CA HIS A 706 -3.28 22.77 -28.26
C HIS A 706 -2.86 24.21 -27.95
N GLU A 707 -3.27 24.69 -26.77
CA GLU A 707 -2.84 25.97 -26.19
C GLU A 707 -2.04 25.73 -24.93
N GLY A 708 -0.91 26.43 -24.77
CA GLY A 708 0.00 26.29 -23.61
C GLY A 708 1.28 25.52 -23.94
N ALA A 709 2.21 25.52 -23.00
CA ALA A 709 3.54 24.92 -23.19
C ALA A 709 3.59 23.42 -22.84
N SER A 710 2.75 22.97 -21.92
CA SER A 710 2.71 21.61 -21.42
C SER A 710 1.34 21.27 -20.84
N ILE A 711 0.92 20.02 -21.03
CA ILE A 711 -0.32 19.50 -20.43
C ILE A 711 -0.25 19.49 -18.89
N VAL A 712 0.94 19.46 -18.31
CA VAL A 712 1.17 19.51 -16.84
C VAL A 712 0.50 20.74 -16.20
N THR A 713 0.42 21.84 -16.93
CA THR A 713 -0.19 23.10 -16.47
C THR A 713 -1.48 23.48 -17.21
N ALA A 714 -1.96 22.61 -18.11
CA ALA A 714 -3.24 22.80 -18.77
C ALA A 714 -4.40 22.73 -17.75
N ALA A 715 -5.48 23.44 -18.02
CA ALA A 715 -6.65 23.41 -17.14
C ALA A 715 -7.27 22.02 -17.07
N TYR A 716 -7.60 21.56 -15.85
CA TYR A 716 -8.30 20.30 -15.62
C TYR A 716 -9.71 20.36 -16.23
N PRO A 717 -10.22 19.29 -16.84
CA PRO A 717 -11.58 19.26 -17.37
C PRO A 717 -12.62 19.55 -16.29
N VAL A 718 -13.67 20.28 -16.66
CA VAL A 718 -14.80 20.57 -15.77
C VAL A 718 -16.11 20.10 -16.37
N GLU A 719 -17.05 19.73 -15.51
CA GLU A 719 -18.42 19.36 -15.91
C GLU A 719 -19.14 20.60 -16.47
N HIS A 720 -19.83 20.41 -17.61
CA HIS A 720 -20.64 21.42 -18.26
C HIS A 720 -22.08 20.94 -18.43
N ALA A 721 -23.03 21.52 -17.73
CA ALA A 721 -24.43 21.08 -17.73
C ALA A 721 -25.07 21.00 -19.14
N GLN A 722 -24.62 21.85 -20.06
CA GLN A 722 -25.13 21.87 -21.46
C GLN A 722 -24.64 20.67 -22.30
N LEU A 723 -23.66 19.90 -21.85
CA LEU A 723 -23.19 18.70 -22.56
C LEU A 723 -23.92 17.43 -22.11
N ALA A 724 -24.67 17.46 -21.03
CA ALA A 724 -25.45 16.32 -20.54
C ALA A 724 -26.69 16.10 -21.43
N ASP A 725 -26.78 14.96 -22.09
CA ASP A 725 -27.90 14.56 -22.94
C ASP A 725 -28.29 13.10 -22.68
N ARG A 726 -29.17 12.91 -21.72
CA ARG A 726 -29.68 11.57 -21.33
C ARG A 726 -30.45 10.89 -22.46
N GLN A 727 -31.13 11.65 -23.30
CA GLN A 727 -31.85 11.08 -24.43
C GLN A 727 -30.88 10.50 -25.46
N ALA A 728 -29.83 11.24 -25.80
CA ALA A 728 -28.79 10.74 -26.71
C ALA A 728 -28.06 9.49 -26.12
N GLU A 729 -27.86 9.44 -24.81
CA GLU A 729 -27.28 8.25 -24.15
C GLU A 729 -28.19 7.03 -24.30
N ASN A 730 -29.49 7.18 -24.09
CA ASN A 730 -30.48 6.10 -24.23
C ASN A 730 -30.60 5.64 -25.68
N ASP A 731 -30.68 6.59 -26.63
CA ASP A 731 -30.80 6.32 -28.06
C ASP A 731 -29.57 5.53 -28.56
N MET A 732 -28.40 5.97 -28.17
CA MET A 732 -27.15 5.24 -28.48
C MET A 732 -27.07 3.86 -27.84
N ALA A 733 -27.57 3.68 -26.63
CA ALA A 733 -27.62 2.38 -25.99
C ALA A 733 -28.47 1.41 -26.82
N HIS A 734 -29.63 1.81 -27.33
CA HIS A 734 -30.47 0.97 -28.21
C HIS A 734 -29.76 0.61 -29.51
N LEU A 735 -29.06 1.55 -30.16
CA LEU A 735 -28.28 1.28 -31.38
C LEU A 735 -27.15 0.29 -31.12
N ILE A 736 -26.42 0.49 -30.04
CA ILE A 736 -25.32 -0.39 -29.61
C ILE A 736 -25.84 -1.78 -29.31
N ASP A 737 -26.98 -1.92 -28.62
CA ASP A 737 -27.62 -3.19 -28.29
C ASP A 737 -28.04 -3.94 -29.58
N LEU A 738 -28.62 -3.25 -30.57
CA LEU A 738 -28.95 -3.85 -31.86
C LEU A 738 -27.69 -4.38 -32.56
N ILE A 739 -26.63 -3.56 -32.65
CA ILE A 739 -25.38 -3.95 -33.30
C ILE A 739 -24.73 -5.14 -32.60
N LYS A 740 -24.71 -5.13 -31.26
CA LYS A 740 -24.21 -6.25 -30.46
C LYS A 740 -25.04 -7.52 -30.65
N ALA A 741 -26.38 -7.40 -30.71
CA ALA A 741 -27.27 -8.52 -30.95
C ALA A 741 -26.98 -9.20 -32.29
N VAL A 742 -26.85 -8.40 -33.37
CA VAL A 742 -26.50 -8.91 -34.70
C VAL A 742 -25.11 -9.58 -34.70
N ARG A 743 -24.10 -8.97 -34.08
CA ARG A 743 -22.77 -9.56 -33.94
C ARG A 743 -22.79 -10.89 -33.18
N ASN A 744 -23.57 -10.98 -32.12
CA ASN A 744 -23.71 -12.20 -31.30
C ASN A 744 -24.44 -13.30 -32.07
N ILE A 745 -25.49 -12.96 -32.86
CA ILE A 745 -26.18 -13.92 -33.72
C ILE A 745 -25.19 -14.51 -34.74
N ARG A 746 -24.42 -13.65 -35.43
CA ARG A 746 -23.38 -14.10 -36.39
C ARG A 746 -22.30 -14.95 -35.74
N ALA A 747 -21.78 -14.53 -34.58
CA ALA A 747 -20.80 -15.33 -33.83
C ALA A 747 -21.34 -16.70 -33.42
N GLY A 748 -22.61 -16.77 -32.98
CA GLY A 748 -23.29 -18.01 -32.63
C GLY A 748 -23.49 -18.97 -33.79
N ALA A 749 -23.57 -18.41 -35.01
CA ALA A 749 -23.69 -19.17 -36.26
C ALA A 749 -22.32 -19.43 -36.93
N ASN A 750 -21.20 -18.94 -36.39
CA ASN A 750 -19.90 -18.90 -37.05
C ASN A 750 -19.93 -18.21 -38.43
N ALA A 751 -20.85 -17.27 -38.60
CA ALA A 751 -20.98 -16.52 -39.88
C ALA A 751 -19.99 -15.35 -39.91
N PRO A 752 -19.41 -14.98 -41.08
CA PRO A 752 -18.55 -13.83 -41.22
C PRO A 752 -19.26 -12.52 -40.84
N MET A 753 -18.59 -11.62 -40.12
CA MET A 753 -19.17 -10.34 -39.74
C MET A 753 -19.53 -9.45 -40.94
N SER A 754 -18.91 -9.66 -42.07
CA SER A 754 -19.13 -8.92 -43.33
C SER A 754 -20.19 -9.54 -44.27
N SER A 755 -20.81 -10.68 -43.91
CA SER A 755 -21.88 -11.28 -44.71
C SER A 755 -23.10 -10.34 -44.73
N SER A 756 -23.73 -10.18 -45.89
CA SER A 756 -24.98 -9.44 -46.04
C SER A 756 -26.13 -10.36 -45.63
N VAL A 757 -27.03 -9.90 -44.76
CA VAL A 757 -28.15 -10.70 -44.22
C VAL A 757 -29.40 -9.85 -44.09
N ASP A 758 -30.59 -10.46 -44.21
CA ASP A 758 -31.85 -9.76 -43.90
C ASP A 758 -31.98 -9.60 -42.38
N LEU A 759 -32.14 -8.34 -41.98
CA LEU A 759 -32.27 -7.95 -40.57
C LEU A 759 -33.71 -7.51 -40.29
N LEU A 760 -34.40 -8.28 -39.47
CA LEU A 760 -35.78 -8.04 -39.03
C LEU A 760 -35.79 -7.64 -37.57
N VAL A 761 -36.36 -6.48 -37.26
CA VAL A 761 -36.48 -5.97 -35.87
C VAL A 761 -37.95 -5.82 -35.53
N LYS A 762 -38.45 -6.70 -34.70
CA LYS A 762 -39.84 -6.69 -34.24
C LYS A 762 -39.98 -5.83 -33.01
N THR A 763 -40.79 -4.77 -33.07
CA THR A 763 -41.09 -3.88 -31.96
C THR A 763 -42.42 -3.17 -32.12
N ASP A 764 -43.12 -2.94 -30.98
CA ASP A 764 -44.34 -2.11 -30.90
C ASP A 764 -43.96 -0.63 -30.51
N ASN A 765 -42.70 -0.38 -30.19
CA ASN A 765 -42.21 0.95 -29.79
C ASN A 765 -41.96 1.84 -31.00
N ALA A 766 -42.84 2.83 -31.21
CA ALA A 766 -42.75 3.77 -32.37
C ALA A 766 -41.50 4.69 -32.30
N ASP A 767 -41.06 5.05 -31.10
CA ASP A 767 -39.87 5.90 -30.92
C ASP A 767 -38.60 5.13 -31.32
N LEU A 768 -38.53 3.83 -30.91
CA LEU A 768 -37.43 2.95 -31.28
C LEU A 768 -37.39 2.71 -32.80
N LYS A 769 -38.55 2.55 -33.45
CA LYS A 769 -38.65 2.45 -34.90
C LYS A 769 -38.09 3.70 -35.55
N THR A 770 -38.53 4.87 -35.12
CA THR A 770 -38.06 6.17 -35.67
C THR A 770 -36.55 6.34 -35.47
N LEU A 771 -36.05 5.94 -34.28
CA LEU A 771 -34.62 5.98 -33.96
C LEU A 771 -33.78 5.17 -34.96
N PHE A 772 -34.18 3.91 -35.21
CA PHE A 772 -33.42 3.03 -36.12
C PHE A 772 -33.56 3.43 -37.60
N GLU A 773 -34.72 3.89 -38.02
CA GLU A 773 -34.93 4.42 -39.38
C GLU A 773 -34.13 5.71 -39.63
N THR A 774 -34.06 6.61 -38.66
CA THR A 774 -33.29 7.86 -38.75
C THR A 774 -31.77 7.64 -38.77
N ASN A 775 -31.30 6.60 -38.06
CA ASN A 775 -29.90 6.27 -37.92
C ASN A 775 -29.50 4.99 -38.67
N HIS A 776 -30.21 4.72 -39.81
CA HIS A 776 -30.02 3.50 -40.61
C HIS A 776 -28.59 3.34 -41.11
N GLU A 777 -27.86 4.44 -41.38
CA GLU A 777 -26.47 4.47 -41.86
C GLU A 777 -25.52 3.70 -40.89
N TYR A 778 -25.71 3.81 -39.59
CA TYR A 778 -24.93 3.03 -38.60
C TYR A 778 -25.30 1.56 -38.61
N ILE A 779 -26.59 1.25 -38.82
CA ILE A 779 -27.09 -0.14 -38.95
C ILE A 779 -26.49 -0.77 -40.21
N GLU A 780 -26.51 -0.06 -41.35
CA GLU A 780 -25.92 -0.53 -42.59
C GLU A 780 -24.42 -0.82 -42.42
N ARG A 781 -23.69 0.12 -41.80
CA ARG A 781 -22.25 -0.02 -41.61
C ARG A 781 -21.85 -1.18 -40.72
N PHE A 782 -22.54 -1.37 -39.57
CA PHE A 782 -22.11 -2.33 -38.56
C PHE A 782 -22.83 -3.67 -38.64
N CYS A 783 -24.01 -3.70 -39.24
CA CYS A 783 -24.82 -4.93 -39.36
C CYS A 783 -24.82 -5.48 -40.78
N HIS A 784 -24.42 -4.72 -41.79
CA HIS A 784 -24.42 -5.13 -43.22
C HIS A 784 -25.73 -5.83 -43.63
N PRO A 785 -26.92 -5.18 -43.46
CA PRO A 785 -28.17 -5.80 -43.86
C PRO A 785 -28.30 -5.83 -45.38
N ALA A 786 -28.77 -6.94 -45.97
CA ALA A 786 -29.23 -7.01 -47.34
C ALA A 786 -30.60 -6.30 -47.46
N LYS A 787 -31.41 -6.47 -46.41
CA LYS A 787 -32.70 -5.80 -46.21
C LYS A 787 -32.83 -5.49 -44.74
N PHE A 788 -33.33 -4.30 -44.40
CA PHE A 788 -33.66 -3.90 -43.04
C PHE A 788 -35.14 -3.61 -42.91
N GLU A 789 -35.84 -4.35 -42.07
CA GLU A 789 -37.25 -4.14 -41.77
C GLU A 789 -37.49 -4.02 -40.25
N ILE A 790 -38.30 -3.04 -39.84
CA ILE A 790 -38.68 -2.81 -38.46
C ILE A 790 -40.18 -2.55 -38.31
N GLY A 791 -40.82 -3.22 -37.38
CA GLY A 791 -42.27 -3.04 -37.13
C GLY A 791 -42.87 -4.11 -36.21
N ALA A 792 -44.14 -3.91 -35.82
CA ALA A 792 -44.86 -4.83 -34.96
C ALA A 792 -45.32 -6.10 -35.71
N ASP A 793 -45.79 -5.96 -36.97
CA ASP A 793 -46.44 -7.01 -37.73
C ASP A 793 -45.51 -7.66 -38.76
N LEU A 794 -44.23 -7.93 -38.37
CA LEU A 794 -43.30 -8.56 -39.29
C LEU A 794 -43.54 -10.06 -39.42
N GLU A 795 -43.49 -10.59 -40.63
CA GLU A 795 -43.45 -12.02 -40.89
C GLU A 795 -42.06 -12.58 -40.60
N ILE A 796 -41.93 -13.28 -39.47
CA ILE A 796 -40.66 -13.87 -39.08
C ILE A 796 -40.49 -15.23 -39.72
N PRO A 797 -39.39 -15.49 -40.46
CA PRO A 797 -39.11 -16.81 -41.04
C PRO A 797 -39.10 -17.91 -39.99
N LYS A 798 -39.67 -19.09 -40.34
CA LYS A 798 -39.73 -20.24 -39.39
C LYS A 798 -38.34 -20.64 -38.87
N LEU A 799 -37.30 -20.49 -39.66
CA LEU A 799 -35.92 -20.71 -39.31
C LEU A 799 -35.19 -19.39 -39.28
N ALA A 800 -35.20 -18.73 -38.14
CA ALA A 800 -34.39 -17.53 -37.89
C ALA A 800 -33.65 -17.70 -36.56
N MET A 801 -32.46 -17.14 -36.49
CA MET A 801 -31.77 -16.90 -35.21
C MET A 801 -32.27 -15.57 -34.63
N SER A 802 -32.47 -15.55 -33.35
CA SER A 802 -33.01 -14.37 -32.66
C SER A 802 -32.19 -13.96 -31.46
N ALA A 803 -32.29 -12.67 -31.14
CA ALA A 803 -31.80 -12.08 -29.88
C ALA A 803 -32.87 -11.09 -29.38
N VAL A 804 -32.96 -10.98 -28.07
CA VAL A 804 -33.83 -9.99 -27.42
C VAL A 804 -32.97 -8.81 -27.03
N ILE A 805 -33.40 -7.63 -27.39
CA ILE A 805 -32.82 -6.35 -26.93
C ILE A 805 -33.88 -5.56 -26.17
N THR A 806 -33.50 -4.42 -25.61
CA THR A 806 -34.47 -3.55 -24.93
C THR A 806 -35.58 -3.11 -25.90
N ASP A 807 -36.83 -3.42 -25.57
CA ASP A 807 -38.06 -3.10 -26.31
C ASP A 807 -38.12 -3.65 -27.75
N ALA A 808 -37.31 -4.67 -28.11
CA ALA A 808 -37.40 -5.30 -29.42
C ALA A 808 -36.82 -6.72 -29.46
N GLU A 809 -37.20 -7.44 -30.51
CA GLU A 809 -36.66 -8.75 -30.87
C GLU A 809 -35.99 -8.66 -32.24
N VAL A 810 -34.76 -9.15 -32.35
CA VAL A 810 -33.93 -9.10 -33.54
C VAL A 810 -33.91 -10.50 -34.16
N TYR A 811 -34.15 -10.59 -35.47
CA TYR A 811 -34.18 -11.86 -36.20
C TYR A 811 -33.32 -11.78 -37.45
N ILE A 812 -32.59 -12.86 -37.74
CA ILE A 812 -31.83 -13.07 -38.97
C ILE A 812 -32.17 -14.47 -39.51
N PRO A 813 -32.59 -14.62 -40.81
CA PRO A 813 -32.85 -15.91 -41.37
C PRO A 813 -31.63 -16.83 -41.30
N LEU A 814 -31.81 -18.07 -40.86
CA LEU A 814 -30.72 -19.01 -40.68
C LEU A 814 -30.00 -19.34 -42.00
N ALA A 815 -30.74 -19.41 -43.10
CA ALA A 815 -30.25 -19.71 -44.47
C ALA A 815 -29.24 -18.67 -44.98
N GLU A 816 -29.21 -17.46 -44.40
CA GLU A 816 -28.30 -16.40 -44.79
C GLU A 816 -27.01 -16.38 -43.91
N LEU A 817 -27.08 -17.06 -42.81
CA LEU A 817 -25.95 -17.18 -41.88
C LEU A 817 -25.06 -18.38 -42.17
N VAL A 818 -25.66 -19.50 -42.57
CA VAL A 818 -24.97 -20.79 -42.79
C VAL A 818 -25.57 -21.54 -43.97
N ASP A 819 -24.79 -22.37 -44.63
CA ASP A 819 -25.33 -23.39 -45.54
C ASP A 819 -26.16 -24.37 -44.71
N LEU A 820 -27.45 -24.52 -45.07
CA LEU A 820 -28.37 -25.33 -44.27
C LEU A 820 -27.97 -26.81 -44.25
N ASN A 821 -27.32 -27.32 -45.30
CA ASN A 821 -26.85 -28.70 -45.38
C ASN A 821 -25.59 -28.85 -44.44
N ASP A 822 -24.67 -27.93 -44.51
CA ASP A 822 -23.50 -27.94 -43.65
C ASP A 822 -23.88 -27.81 -42.17
N GLU A 823 -24.91 -26.98 -41.85
CA GLU A 823 -25.42 -26.83 -40.50
C GLU A 823 -26.15 -28.13 -40.03
N ALA A 824 -26.92 -28.78 -40.91
CA ALA A 824 -27.53 -30.05 -40.62
C ALA A 824 -26.49 -31.13 -40.31
N ASP A 825 -25.40 -31.19 -41.09
CA ASP A 825 -24.29 -32.09 -40.86
C ASP A 825 -23.53 -31.77 -39.55
N ARG A 826 -23.35 -30.49 -39.24
CA ARG A 826 -22.77 -30.04 -37.98
C ARG A 826 -23.63 -30.44 -36.79
N LEU A 827 -24.93 -30.16 -36.83
CA LEU A 827 -25.87 -30.54 -35.79
C LEU A 827 -25.98 -32.06 -35.63
N GLN A 828 -25.92 -32.82 -36.75
CA GLN A 828 -25.88 -34.29 -36.69
C GLN A 828 -24.61 -34.79 -35.93
N LYS A 829 -23.44 -34.21 -36.21
CA LYS A 829 -22.20 -34.53 -35.48
C LYS A 829 -22.32 -34.19 -34.00
N GLU A 830 -22.94 -33.06 -33.67
CA GLU A 830 -23.19 -32.72 -32.25
C GLU A 830 -24.18 -33.68 -31.57
N VAL A 831 -25.25 -34.09 -32.23
CA VAL A 831 -26.16 -35.13 -31.76
C VAL A 831 -25.40 -36.42 -31.47
N ASP A 832 -24.54 -36.85 -32.38
CA ASP A 832 -23.75 -38.08 -32.25
C ASP A 832 -22.76 -37.94 -31.07
N LYS A 833 -22.11 -36.77 -30.94
CA LYS A 833 -21.22 -36.47 -29.82
C LYS A 833 -21.95 -36.50 -28.47
N TYR A 834 -23.04 -35.74 -28.35
CA TYR A 834 -23.81 -35.72 -27.09
C TYR A 834 -24.46 -37.05 -26.76
N THR A 835 -24.89 -37.79 -27.77
CA THR A 835 -25.36 -39.18 -27.60
C THR A 835 -24.22 -40.06 -27.02
N GLY A 836 -23.02 -39.91 -27.54
CA GLY A 836 -21.83 -40.61 -27.03
C GLY A 836 -21.53 -40.24 -25.55
N GLU A 837 -21.59 -38.96 -25.21
CA GLU A 837 -21.34 -38.51 -23.81
C GLU A 837 -22.45 -38.98 -22.85
N VAL A 838 -23.70 -38.87 -23.22
CA VAL A 838 -24.83 -39.43 -22.45
C VAL A 838 -24.64 -40.91 -22.20
N ASN A 839 -24.38 -41.70 -23.26
CA ASN A 839 -24.14 -43.14 -23.14
C ASN A 839 -22.90 -43.46 -22.27
N ARG A 840 -21.86 -42.64 -22.33
CA ARG A 840 -20.67 -42.79 -21.48
C ARG A 840 -21.02 -42.54 -19.99
N SER A 841 -21.78 -41.49 -19.70
CA SER A 841 -22.23 -41.20 -18.34
C SER A 841 -23.19 -42.26 -17.81
N ILE A 842 -24.13 -42.73 -18.63
CA ILE A 842 -25.05 -43.84 -18.29
C ILE A 842 -24.26 -45.12 -17.97
N LYS A 843 -23.30 -45.47 -18.82
CA LYS A 843 -22.45 -46.65 -18.60
C LYS A 843 -21.61 -46.56 -17.33
N LYS A 844 -21.12 -45.36 -17.02
CA LYS A 844 -20.30 -45.11 -15.84
C LYS A 844 -21.14 -45.14 -14.56
N LEU A 845 -22.33 -44.55 -14.59
CA LEU A 845 -23.30 -44.55 -13.48
C LEU A 845 -24.00 -45.91 -13.31
N GLY A 846 -24.12 -46.71 -14.37
CA GLY A 846 -24.60 -48.09 -14.35
C GLY A 846 -23.58 -49.13 -13.83
N ASN A 847 -22.33 -48.73 -13.62
CA ASN A 847 -21.33 -49.58 -13.01
C ASN A 847 -21.41 -49.57 -11.48
N GLU A 848 -22.03 -50.60 -10.91
CA GLU A 848 -22.23 -50.68 -9.46
C GLU A 848 -20.94 -50.52 -8.65
N ARG A 849 -19.80 -50.97 -9.16
CA ARG A 849 -18.51 -50.85 -8.51
C ARG A 849 -18.04 -49.36 -8.46
N PHE A 850 -18.34 -48.61 -9.51
CA PHE A 850 -17.99 -47.18 -9.56
C PHE A 850 -18.86 -46.40 -8.55
N VAL A 851 -20.20 -46.64 -8.59
CA VAL A 851 -21.15 -45.92 -7.70
C VAL A 851 -20.92 -46.26 -6.22
N ALA A 852 -20.54 -47.50 -5.92
CA ALA A 852 -20.29 -47.95 -4.54
C ALA A 852 -18.93 -47.47 -3.95
N ASN A 853 -17.89 -47.26 -4.78
CA ASN A 853 -16.53 -46.98 -4.32
C ASN A 853 -16.04 -45.57 -4.60
N ALA A 854 -16.71 -44.79 -5.46
CA ALA A 854 -16.31 -43.41 -5.73
C ALA A 854 -16.85 -42.44 -4.64
N PRO A 855 -16.17 -41.34 -4.33
CA PRO A 855 -16.69 -40.29 -3.46
C PRO A 855 -18.06 -39.78 -3.95
N ALA A 856 -19.00 -39.48 -3.04
CA ALA A 856 -20.33 -39.01 -3.39
C ALA A 856 -20.34 -37.83 -4.35
N GLU A 857 -19.45 -36.85 -4.12
CA GLU A 857 -19.27 -35.68 -4.98
C GLU A 857 -18.90 -36.01 -6.43
N VAL A 858 -18.14 -37.08 -6.66
CA VAL A 858 -17.77 -37.55 -8.00
C VAL A 858 -18.96 -38.21 -8.71
N VAL A 859 -19.77 -38.98 -7.99
CA VAL A 859 -20.98 -39.59 -8.51
C VAL A 859 -22.02 -38.53 -8.85
N ASP A 860 -22.22 -37.55 -7.98
CA ASP A 860 -23.16 -36.45 -8.19
C ASP A 860 -22.70 -35.52 -9.33
N SER A 861 -21.42 -35.26 -9.46
CA SER A 861 -20.85 -34.54 -10.62
C SER A 861 -21.09 -35.28 -11.93
N GLU A 862 -21.01 -36.62 -11.94
CA GLU A 862 -21.30 -37.40 -13.14
C GLU A 862 -22.79 -37.44 -13.48
N ARG A 863 -23.71 -37.46 -12.48
CA ARG A 863 -25.14 -37.28 -12.66
C ARG A 863 -25.51 -35.94 -13.25
N GLN A 864 -24.91 -34.87 -12.73
CA GLN A 864 -25.11 -33.52 -13.25
C GLN A 864 -24.63 -33.41 -14.71
N LYS A 865 -23.51 -33.98 -15.05
CA LYS A 865 -23.03 -34.07 -16.45
C LYS A 865 -23.97 -34.80 -17.35
N GLN A 866 -24.54 -35.94 -16.89
CA GLN A 866 -25.55 -36.68 -17.65
C GLN A 866 -26.74 -35.78 -17.94
N THR A 867 -27.34 -35.15 -16.94
CA THR A 867 -28.49 -34.25 -17.08
C THR A 867 -28.19 -33.12 -18.05
N ASP A 868 -27.03 -32.51 -17.94
CA ASP A 868 -26.59 -31.41 -18.81
C ASP A 868 -26.42 -31.84 -20.27
N TYR A 869 -25.86 -33.04 -20.50
CA TYR A 869 -25.74 -33.59 -21.86
C TYR A 869 -27.05 -34.08 -22.43
N GLU A 870 -27.99 -34.62 -21.63
CA GLU A 870 -29.34 -34.98 -22.05
C GLU A 870 -30.14 -33.76 -22.50
N ALA A 871 -30.02 -32.64 -21.73
CA ALA A 871 -30.66 -31.39 -22.08
C ALA A 871 -30.08 -30.83 -23.41
N LYS A 872 -28.76 -30.83 -23.57
CA LYS A 872 -28.06 -30.42 -24.80
C LYS A 872 -28.44 -31.31 -25.97
N LEU A 873 -28.50 -32.61 -25.79
CA LEU A 873 -28.88 -33.59 -26.83
C LEU A 873 -30.33 -33.34 -27.29
N THR A 874 -31.25 -33.13 -26.35
CA THR A 874 -32.67 -32.88 -26.66
C THR A 874 -32.82 -31.58 -27.47
N ALA A 875 -32.20 -30.49 -27.01
CA ALA A 875 -32.21 -29.21 -27.71
C ALA A 875 -31.59 -29.31 -29.11
N THR A 876 -30.46 -30.00 -29.25
CA THR A 876 -29.76 -30.14 -30.54
C THR A 876 -30.61 -31.01 -31.51
N LYS A 877 -31.25 -32.07 -31.01
CA LYS A 877 -32.18 -32.89 -31.84
C LYS A 877 -33.39 -32.08 -32.32
N GLN A 878 -34.01 -31.31 -31.46
CA GLN A 878 -35.12 -30.44 -31.84
C GLN A 878 -34.71 -29.43 -32.91
N ARG A 879 -33.53 -28.84 -32.76
CA ARG A 879 -33.01 -27.90 -33.74
C ARG A 879 -32.70 -28.57 -35.09
N LEU A 880 -32.11 -29.77 -35.11
CA LEU A 880 -31.86 -30.53 -36.31
C LEU A 880 -33.18 -30.96 -37.02
N GLU A 881 -34.19 -31.37 -36.24
CA GLU A 881 -35.53 -31.75 -36.75
C GLU A 881 -36.23 -30.52 -37.35
N SER A 882 -36.20 -29.39 -36.70
CA SER A 882 -36.73 -28.14 -37.22
C SER A 882 -36.04 -27.72 -38.50
N LEU A 883 -34.69 -27.88 -38.60
CA LEU A 883 -33.95 -27.61 -39.80
C LEU A 883 -34.33 -28.53 -40.98
N LYS A 884 -34.48 -29.85 -40.74
CA LYS A 884 -34.88 -30.84 -41.74
C LYS A 884 -36.32 -30.67 -42.23
N ASN A 885 -37.25 -30.19 -41.38
CA ASN A 885 -38.63 -29.91 -41.71
C ASN A 885 -38.84 -28.61 -42.49
N ALA A 886 -37.85 -27.75 -42.56
CA ALA A 886 -37.90 -26.46 -43.24
C ALA A 886 -37.09 -26.43 -44.53
N GLN A 887 -36.27 -27.47 -44.82
CA GLN A 887 -35.70 -27.80 -46.11
C GLN A 887 -36.74 -28.48 -46.99
#